data_4a6b333e16024b7efef3b8b75ce21d9c
#
_entry.id   4a6b333e16024b7efef3b8b75ce21d9c
#
_cell.length_a   1.000
_cell.length_b   1.000
_cell.length_c   1.000
_cell.angle_alpha   90.00
_cell.angle_beta   90.00
_cell.angle_gamma   90.00
#
_symmetry.space_group_name_H-M   'P 1'
#
loop_
_entity.id
_entity.type
_entity.pdbx_description
1 polymer ?
#
loop_
_entity_poly.entity_id
_entity_poly.type
_entity_poly.pdbx_seq_one_letter_code
_entity_poly.pdbx_strand_id
1 'polypeptide(L)'
;VAYADSFGLGLAQDSKVIVAQDPRVRAATAENLGLILTKNYWWPKAGDGLYRPITTASFLFNFAILGNGPSPAGYHWLNFLLHALNACLLYQLALLIFRRQGPALCAAALWAVHPICTEAVDSIVGRADLLAALSVLGGLLLYRRALAFASRRRTLAALALFAIAAAGVFAKENTAVLLGLMLLWDIAFDRAALRRELPRRAPFYGAVAASLACLALARHAVLSALPVAQPVYVDNMIRAAGFWTGRFTALKAIGLDLWLLAWPLRLSSDRSFDQVPLAGPADLAAWLALISIVAILAIVAVRFRRDPLWFFLAGFFGLALLPTANLLFPIGALMAERFLYLPSVAFAMALAAAADRIQPRRLATGAVILLALLYTGRTLARNPDWNDDLSLGMADTAAASRSFRLHDLLSRALFDQDPQRNLDAAIAEQEKAWAILSPLPPEISSEVPPMSLGIYYGMKAASLGAANPRGRAWYEKSAAVLVRAQAISRAAEKAYDDAQRAQGRPLTARSGFPQLYLGLANADLNLGRFAEAAEACRYAAGLDPRSLDAYDGMALAYLRSNQPARAALALLEKAQVDDFQPATLAALRDVYARIPEGACAVNPGDGVLALNPRCPRLAVDFCLAAADLQAIYRDARRPENALQVAAWAATRYGCPAAR
;
A
#
# COMPACT_ATOMS: atom_id res chain seq x y z
N VAL A 1 -7.77 -13.07 -25.63
CA VAL A 1 -6.59 -13.95 -25.78
C VAL A 1 -5.48 -13.49 -24.85
N ALA A 2 -5.03 -12.22 -24.86
CA ALA A 2 -3.88 -11.74 -24.10
C ALA A 2 -4.00 -11.92 -22.56
N TYR A 3 -5.19 -12.00 -22.01
CA TYR A 3 -5.48 -12.20 -20.59
C TYR A 3 -6.25 -13.51 -20.33
N ALA A 4 -6.12 -14.50 -21.21
CA ALA A 4 -6.89 -15.75 -21.08
C ALA A 4 -6.46 -16.60 -19.87
N ASP A 5 -5.23 -16.47 -19.46
CA ASP A 5 -4.62 -17.15 -18.31
C ASP A 5 -4.77 -16.39 -16.98
N SER A 6 -5.22 -15.13 -17.02
CA SER A 6 -5.38 -14.29 -15.81
C SER A 6 -6.50 -14.77 -14.87
N PHE A 7 -7.46 -15.55 -15.36
CA PHE A 7 -8.61 -16.01 -14.54
C PHE A 7 -8.24 -17.03 -13.47
N GLY A 8 -7.11 -17.71 -13.63
CA GLY A 8 -6.58 -18.68 -12.66
C GLY A 8 -5.61 -18.09 -11.65
N LEU A 9 -5.30 -16.78 -11.75
CA LEU A 9 -4.34 -16.13 -10.86
C LEU A 9 -4.87 -16.00 -9.43
N GLY A 10 -3.95 -15.97 -8.48
CA GLY A 10 -4.23 -15.81 -7.06
C GLY A 10 -4.32 -14.36 -6.60
N LEU A 11 -3.97 -14.14 -5.34
CA LEU A 11 -3.89 -12.82 -4.71
C LEU A 11 -2.43 -12.43 -4.49
N ALA A 12 -1.98 -11.34 -5.10
CA ALA A 12 -0.65 -10.78 -4.93
C ALA A 12 -0.69 -9.40 -4.23
N GLN A 13 0.32 -9.09 -3.44
CA GLN A 13 0.56 -7.80 -2.80
C GLN A 13 -0.68 -7.22 -2.05
N ASP A 14 -1.05 -5.99 -2.38
CA ASP A 14 -2.13 -5.23 -1.75
C ASP A 14 -3.48 -5.93 -1.83
N SER A 15 -3.69 -6.83 -2.82
CA SER A 15 -4.93 -7.57 -2.98
C SER A 15 -5.26 -8.46 -1.77
N LYS A 16 -4.23 -8.98 -1.08
CA LYS A 16 -4.41 -9.76 0.16
C LYS A 16 -5.02 -8.91 1.28
N VAL A 17 -4.55 -7.67 1.41
CA VAL A 17 -5.01 -6.75 2.47
C VAL A 17 -6.39 -6.18 2.14
N ILE A 18 -6.56 -5.66 0.92
CA ILE A 18 -7.76 -4.90 0.52
C ILE A 18 -8.96 -5.82 0.23
N VAL A 19 -8.73 -7.06 -0.18
CA VAL A 19 -9.82 -7.99 -0.52
C VAL A 19 -9.97 -9.07 0.54
N ALA A 20 -8.88 -9.82 0.86
CA ALA A 20 -9.00 -10.97 1.74
C ALA A 20 -9.10 -10.60 3.23
N GLN A 21 -8.50 -9.50 3.66
CA GLN A 21 -8.44 -9.10 5.07
C GLN A 21 -9.41 -7.96 5.42
N ASP A 22 -10.00 -7.24 4.44
CA ASP A 22 -10.92 -6.14 4.72
C ASP A 22 -12.30 -6.67 5.17
N PRO A 23 -12.73 -6.41 6.41
CA PRO A 23 -14.02 -6.90 6.90
C PRO A 23 -15.22 -6.20 6.24
N ARG A 24 -15.03 -4.97 5.69
CA ARG A 24 -16.10 -4.20 5.06
C ARG A 24 -16.68 -4.86 3.81
N VAL A 25 -15.88 -5.68 3.11
CA VAL A 25 -16.30 -6.29 1.84
C VAL A 25 -17.06 -7.61 2.04
N ARG A 26 -17.04 -8.18 3.25
CA ARG A 26 -17.54 -9.54 3.52
C ARG A 26 -19.05 -9.68 3.50
N ALA A 27 -19.80 -8.61 3.79
CA ALA A 27 -21.26 -8.62 3.81
C ALA A 27 -21.83 -7.27 3.35
N ALA A 28 -22.87 -7.30 2.53
CA ALA A 28 -23.57 -6.10 2.04
C ALA A 28 -24.56 -5.59 3.08
N THR A 29 -24.08 -5.12 4.24
CA THR A 29 -24.87 -4.53 5.32
C THR A 29 -24.83 -3.01 5.27
N ALA A 30 -25.82 -2.34 5.87
CA ALA A 30 -25.82 -0.88 6.02
C ALA A 30 -24.60 -0.38 6.82
N GLU A 31 -24.16 -1.15 7.82
CA GLU A 31 -22.96 -0.88 8.60
C GLU A 31 -21.70 -0.87 7.72
N ASN A 32 -21.47 -1.93 6.95
CA ASN A 32 -20.31 -2.03 6.07
C ASN A 32 -20.32 -0.95 4.97
N LEU A 33 -21.47 -0.62 4.41
CA LEU A 33 -21.61 0.50 3.47
C LEU A 33 -21.29 1.84 4.16
N GLY A 34 -21.74 2.04 5.39
CA GLY A 34 -21.39 3.18 6.21
C GLY A 34 -19.87 3.29 6.46
N LEU A 35 -19.22 2.18 6.80
CA LEU A 35 -17.76 2.12 6.96
C LEU A 35 -17.00 2.40 5.66
N ILE A 36 -17.48 1.90 4.51
CA ILE A 36 -16.89 2.20 3.19
C ILE A 36 -16.94 3.70 2.89
N LEU A 37 -18.04 4.37 3.24
CA LEU A 37 -18.23 5.80 2.98
C LEU A 37 -17.51 6.71 3.98
N THR A 38 -17.23 6.24 5.20
CA THR A 38 -16.72 7.07 6.31
C THR A 38 -15.30 6.77 6.73
N LYS A 39 -14.68 5.71 6.20
CA LYS A 39 -13.30 5.31 6.54
C LYS A 39 -12.38 5.42 5.34
N ASN A 40 -11.06 5.51 5.62
CA ASN A 40 -10.04 5.54 4.57
C ASN A 40 -9.98 4.21 3.80
N TYR A 41 -9.24 4.20 2.71
CA TYR A 41 -9.10 3.03 1.83
C TYR A 41 -8.45 1.83 2.53
N TRP A 42 -7.47 2.06 3.42
CA TRP A 42 -6.69 1.03 4.12
C TRP A 42 -7.30 0.54 5.43
N TRP A 43 -8.46 1.09 5.83
CA TRP A 43 -9.11 0.67 7.08
C TRP A 43 -9.27 -0.86 7.15
N PRO A 44 -9.07 -1.53 8.34
CA PRO A 44 -8.85 -0.95 9.67
C PRO A 44 -7.41 -0.53 9.98
N LYS A 45 -6.48 -0.72 9.05
CA LYS A 45 -5.10 -0.27 9.21
C LYS A 45 -5.01 1.27 9.09
N ALA A 46 -4.08 1.87 9.80
CA ALA A 46 -3.68 3.24 9.52
C ALA A 46 -3.06 3.29 8.12
N GLY A 47 -3.44 4.24 7.29
CA GLY A 47 -3.01 4.27 5.89
C GLY A 47 -2.72 5.67 5.39
N ASP A 48 -2.22 5.74 4.17
CA ASP A 48 -1.64 6.91 3.50
C ASP A 48 -2.64 8.00 3.08
N GLY A 49 -3.77 8.13 3.77
CA GLY A 49 -4.76 9.17 3.47
C GLY A 49 -5.46 9.00 2.13
N LEU A 50 -5.62 7.77 1.64
CA LEU A 50 -6.42 7.47 0.44
C LEU A 50 -7.89 7.28 0.81
N TYR A 51 -8.79 7.81 -0.04
CA TYR A 51 -10.24 7.67 0.13
C TYR A 51 -10.88 7.26 -1.20
N ARG A 52 -11.27 5.97 -1.35
CA ARG A 52 -11.74 5.35 -2.58
C ARG A 52 -12.98 4.46 -2.36
N PRO A 53 -14.08 5.03 -1.90
CA PRO A 53 -15.26 4.24 -1.51
C PRO A 53 -15.86 3.42 -2.67
N ILE A 54 -15.85 3.92 -3.90
CA ILE A 54 -16.37 3.19 -5.06
C ILE A 54 -15.52 1.96 -5.38
N THR A 55 -14.19 2.06 -5.26
CA THR A 55 -13.31 0.89 -5.46
C THR A 55 -13.57 -0.15 -4.38
N THR A 56 -13.64 0.23 -3.10
CA THR A 56 -13.96 -0.70 -2.00
C THR A 56 -15.36 -1.30 -2.17
N ALA A 57 -16.37 -0.50 -2.55
CA ALA A 57 -17.72 -0.99 -2.84
C ALA A 57 -17.73 -2.00 -4.00
N SER A 58 -16.86 -1.83 -5.00
CA SER A 58 -16.73 -2.79 -6.10
C SER A 58 -16.15 -4.14 -5.64
N PHE A 59 -15.33 -4.17 -4.60
CA PHE A 59 -14.86 -5.41 -3.97
C PHE A 59 -15.96 -6.05 -3.12
N LEU A 60 -16.74 -5.25 -2.38
CA LEU A 60 -17.94 -5.75 -1.68
C LEU A 60 -18.92 -6.38 -2.69
N PHE A 61 -19.13 -5.76 -3.85
CA PHE A 61 -19.97 -6.31 -4.92
C PHE A 61 -19.48 -7.69 -5.35
N ASN A 62 -18.18 -7.87 -5.60
CA ASN A 62 -17.63 -9.18 -5.91
C ASN A 62 -17.77 -10.17 -4.74
N PHE A 63 -17.36 -9.79 -3.55
CA PHE A 63 -17.28 -10.71 -2.41
C PHE A 63 -18.66 -11.16 -1.96
N ALA A 64 -19.54 -10.20 -1.64
CA ALA A 64 -20.81 -10.45 -0.96
C ALA A 64 -22.00 -10.59 -1.92
N ILE A 65 -22.06 -9.81 -3.04
CA ILE A 65 -23.22 -9.79 -3.92
C ILE A 65 -23.10 -10.85 -5.01
N LEU A 66 -21.93 -10.94 -5.69
CA LEU A 66 -21.67 -12.00 -6.66
C LEU A 66 -21.30 -13.34 -6.00
N GLY A 67 -21.05 -13.36 -4.68
CA GLY A 67 -20.75 -14.56 -3.94
C GLY A 67 -19.38 -15.17 -4.22
N ASN A 68 -18.44 -14.39 -4.79
CA ASN A 68 -17.09 -14.88 -5.05
C ASN A 68 -16.31 -15.16 -3.75
N GLY A 69 -16.67 -14.50 -2.63
CA GLY A 69 -15.94 -14.64 -1.38
C GLY A 69 -14.45 -14.33 -1.55
N PRO A 70 -13.55 -15.13 -0.98
CA PRO A 70 -12.11 -14.96 -1.12
C PRO A 70 -11.52 -15.51 -2.43
N SER A 71 -12.34 -16.12 -3.32
CA SER A 71 -11.87 -16.70 -4.59
C SER A 71 -11.45 -15.61 -5.58
N PRO A 72 -10.19 -15.59 -6.08
CA PRO A 72 -9.69 -14.50 -6.92
C PRO A 72 -10.36 -14.42 -8.30
N ALA A 73 -10.78 -15.56 -8.85
CA ALA A 73 -11.24 -15.67 -10.24
C ALA A 73 -12.31 -14.65 -10.63
N GLY A 74 -13.33 -14.45 -9.77
CA GLY A 74 -14.39 -13.48 -10.06
C GLY A 74 -13.92 -12.03 -10.07
N TYR A 75 -12.86 -11.70 -9.32
CA TYR A 75 -12.27 -10.36 -9.34
C TYR A 75 -11.48 -10.12 -10.62
N HIS A 76 -10.71 -11.10 -11.09
CA HIS A 76 -10.01 -11.03 -12.37
C HIS A 76 -11.00 -10.92 -13.55
N TRP A 77 -12.11 -11.67 -13.52
CA TRP A 77 -13.17 -11.55 -14.51
C TRP A 77 -13.71 -10.12 -14.61
N LEU A 78 -14.00 -9.49 -13.47
CA LEU A 78 -14.51 -8.11 -13.49
C LEU A 78 -13.46 -7.12 -13.98
N ASN A 79 -12.19 -7.28 -13.59
CA ASN A 79 -11.11 -6.45 -14.10
C ASN A 79 -10.94 -6.60 -15.62
N PHE A 80 -10.98 -7.83 -16.12
CA PHE A 80 -10.93 -8.11 -17.55
C PHE A 80 -12.11 -7.46 -18.30
N LEU A 81 -13.34 -7.59 -17.79
CA LEU A 81 -14.52 -6.96 -18.41
C LEU A 81 -14.39 -5.43 -18.43
N LEU A 82 -13.89 -4.83 -17.36
CA LEU A 82 -13.63 -3.39 -17.31
C LEU A 82 -12.57 -2.98 -18.34
N HIS A 83 -11.49 -3.76 -18.49
CA HIS A 83 -10.46 -3.51 -19.50
C HIS A 83 -11.00 -3.64 -20.92
N ALA A 84 -11.78 -4.68 -21.20
CA ALA A 84 -12.45 -4.87 -22.49
C ALA A 84 -13.40 -3.71 -22.80
N LEU A 85 -14.17 -3.25 -21.82
CA LEU A 85 -15.06 -2.10 -21.98
C LEU A 85 -14.27 -0.81 -22.25
N ASN A 86 -13.16 -0.60 -21.54
CA ASN A 86 -12.25 0.52 -21.80
C ASN A 86 -11.66 0.47 -23.21
N ALA A 87 -11.31 -0.72 -23.73
CA ALA A 87 -10.85 -0.89 -25.12
C ALA A 87 -11.97 -0.53 -26.14
N CYS A 88 -13.21 -0.90 -25.85
CA CYS A 88 -14.35 -0.49 -26.65
C CYS A 88 -14.58 1.03 -26.63
N LEU A 89 -14.44 1.68 -25.47
CA LEU A 89 -14.52 3.14 -25.36
C LEU A 89 -13.38 3.82 -26.09
N LEU A 90 -12.15 3.29 -26.00
CA LEU A 90 -11.02 3.78 -26.78
C LEU A 90 -11.28 3.64 -28.28
N TYR A 91 -11.81 2.50 -28.75
CA TYR A 91 -12.22 2.34 -30.15
C TYR A 91 -13.19 3.43 -30.59
N GLN A 92 -14.22 3.70 -29.78
CA GLN A 92 -15.20 4.76 -30.06
C GLN A 92 -14.59 6.16 -30.10
N LEU A 93 -13.67 6.45 -29.16
CA LEU A 93 -12.94 7.72 -29.12
C LEU A 93 -12.04 7.87 -30.34
N ALA A 94 -11.28 6.82 -30.67
CA ALA A 94 -10.41 6.79 -31.84
C ALA A 94 -11.21 6.89 -33.15
N LEU A 95 -12.37 6.23 -33.25
CA LEU A 95 -13.26 6.34 -34.40
C LEU A 95 -13.79 7.76 -34.58
N LEU A 96 -14.12 8.43 -33.48
CA LEU A 96 -14.58 9.83 -33.51
C LEU A 96 -13.47 10.77 -34.02
N ILE A 97 -12.23 10.50 -33.69
CA ILE A 97 -11.05 11.32 -34.04
C ILE A 97 -10.57 11.00 -35.46
N PHE A 98 -10.30 9.72 -35.75
CA PHE A 98 -9.77 9.30 -37.04
C PHE A 98 -10.80 9.26 -38.15
N ARG A 99 -12.11 9.15 -37.81
CA ARG A 99 -13.23 8.99 -38.74
C ARG A 99 -13.06 7.79 -39.71
N ARG A 100 -12.25 6.81 -39.33
CA ARG A 100 -11.91 5.61 -40.07
C ARG A 100 -11.77 4.42 -39.13
N GLN A 101 -12.38 3.29 -39.49
CA GLN A 101 -12.43 2.09 -38.67
C GLN A 101 -11.05 1.44 -38.50
N GLY A 102 -10.25 1.38 -39.55
CA GLY A 102 -8.93 0.72 -39.51
C GLY A 102 -7.98 1.29 -38.45
N PRO A 103 -7.64 2.59 -38.47
CA PRO A 103 -6.80 3.21 -37.44
C PRO A 103 -7.43 3.15 -36.04
N ALA A 104 -8.76 3.25 -35.94
CA ALA A 104 -9.44 3.15 -34.65
C ALA A 104 -9.32 1.74 -34.04
N LEU A 105 -9.51 0.70 -34.86
CA LEU A 105 -9.32 -0.69 -34.42
C LEU A 105 -7.85 -0.97 -34.06
N CYS A 106 -6.91 -0.44 -34.85
CA CYS A 106 -5.49 -0.54 -34.58
C CYS A 106 -5.13 0.04 -33.20
N ALA A 107 -5.60 1.26 -32.89
CA ALA A 107 -5.35 1.89 -31.60
C ALA A 107 -5.91 1.06 -30.44
N ALA A 108 -7.17 0.64 -30.52
CA ALA A 108 -7.82 -0.15 -29.48
C ALA A 108 -7.19 -1.53 -29.30
N ALA A 109 -6.83 -2.21 -30.40
CA ALA A 109 -6.21 -3.52 -30.36
C ALA A 109 -4.80 -3.46 -29.75
N LEU A 110 -3.95 -2.53 -30.18
CA LEU A 110 -2.60 -2.35 -29.61
C LEU A 110 -2.65 -2.02 -28.14
N TRP A 111 -3.57 -1.15 -27.72
CA TRP A 111 -3.73 -0.80 -26.33
C TRP A 111 -4.23 -1.97 -25.49
N ALA A 112 -5.22 -2.71 -25.97
CA ALA A 112 -5.82 -3.82 -25.25
C ALA A 112 -4.83 -4.98 -24.98
N VAL A 113 -3.78 -5.11 -25.77
CA VAL A 113 -2.77 -6.16 -25.59
C VAL A 113 -1.42 -5.63 -25.11
N HIS A 114 -1.34 -4.33 -24.79
CA HIS A 114 -0.08 -3.70 -24.38
C HIS A 114 0.39 -4.24 -23.02
N PRO A 115 1.63 -4.73 -22.88
CA PRO A 115 2.10 -5.33 -21.63
C PRO A 115 2.10 -4.41 -20.42
N ILE A 116 2.16 -3.09 -20.63
CA ILE A 116 2.09 -2.09 -19.55
C ILE A 116 0.75 -2.11 -18.79
N CYS A 117 -0.29 -2.68 -19.40
CA CYS A 117 -1.61 -2.77 -18.78
C CYS A 117 -1.73 -3.92 -17.78
N THR A 118 -0.75 -4.84 -17.72
CA THR A 118 -0.83 -6.05 -16.86
C THR A 118 -0.97 -5.69 -15.39
N GLU A 119 -0.21 -4.73 -14.87
CA GLU A 119 -0.35 -4.30 -13.46
C GLU A 119 -1.77 -3.79 -13.15
N ALA A 120 -2.42 -3.08 -14.07
CA ALA A 120 -3.78 -2.58 -13.85
C ALA A 120 -4.85 -3.66 -14.01
N VAL A 121 -4.61 -4.69 -14.83
CA VAL A 121 -5.61 -5.74 -15.16
C VAL A 121 -5.45 -6.95 -14.24
N ASP A 122 -4.23 -7.47 -14.09
CA ASP A 122 -3.95 -8.70 -13.35
C ASP A 122 -3.85 -8.45 -11.84
N SER A 123 -3.37 -7.30 -11.40
CA SER A 123 -3.53 -6.92 -10.00
C SER A 123 -4.98 -6.55 -9.70
N ILE A 124 -5.61 -7.25 -8.75
CA ILE A 124 -7.02 -7.00 -8.41
C ILE A 124 -7.24 -5.55 -7.96
N VAL A 125 -6.31 -4.97 -7.19
CA VAL A 125 -6.40 -3.56 -6.74
C VAL A 125 -6.20 -2.55 -7.87
N GLY A 126 -5.67 -2.97 -9.02
CA GLY A 126 -5.62 -2.18 -10.24
C GLY A 126 -7.01 -1.77 -10.76
N ARG A 127 -8.08 -2.37 -10.24
CA ARG A 127 -9.47 -1.99 -10.51
C ARG A 127 -9.72 -0.49 -10.37
N ALA A 128 -9.04 0.17 -9.46
CA ALA A 128 -9.14 1.63 -9.31
C ALA A 128 -8.76 2.37 -10.59
N ASP A 129 -7.70 1.90 -11.29
CA ASP A 129 -7.25 2.47 -12.58
C ASP A 129 -8.22 2.16 -13.71
N LEU A 130 -8.78 0.95 -13.71
CA LEU A 130 -9.78 0.52 -14.70
C LEU A 130 -11.06 1.37 -14.61
N LEU A 131 -11.56 1.60 -13.39
CA LEU A 131 -12.77 2.41 -13.13
C LEU A 131 -12.52 3.89 -13.45
N ALA A 132 -11.34 4.42 -13.12
CA ALA A 132 -10.96 5.78 -13.47
C ALA A 132 -10.91 5.97 -15.00
N ALA A 133 -10.27 5.06 -15.72
CA ALA A 133 -10.20 5.10 -17.18
C ALA A 133 -11.58 4.98 -17.83
N LEU A 134 -12.44 4.09 -17.30
CA LEU A 134 -13.84 3.96 -17.74
C LEU A 134 -14.58 5.30 -17.64
N SER A 135 -14.43 5.98 -16.51
CA SER A 135 -15.06 7.29 -16.27
C SER A 135 -14.48 8.38 -17.15
N VAL A 136 -13.16 8.39 -17.36
CA VAL A 136 -12.50 9.39 -18.21
C VAL A 136 -12.89 9.21 -19.68
N LEU A 137 -12.77 8.00 -20.22
CA LEU A 137 -13.08 7.72 -21.63
C LEU A 137 -14.58 7.86 -21.90
N GLY A 138 -15.42 7.28 -21.02
CA GLY A 138 -16.87 7.38 -21.12
C GLY A 138 -17.37 8.81 -20.96
N GLY A 139 -16.81 9.55 -20.00
CA GLY A 139 -17.14 10.96 -19.76
C GLY A 139 -16.77 11.87 -20.93
N LEU A 140 -15.58 11.68 -21.52
CA LEU A 140 -15.13 12.45 -22.68
C LEU A 140 -16.01 12.16 -23.92
N LEU A 141 -16.36 10.91 -24.15
CA LEU A 141 -17.28 10.51 -25.23
C LEU A 141 -18.68 11.08 -25.03
N LEU A 142 -19.22 10.99 -23.81
CA LEU A 142 -20.52 11.56 -23.47
C LEU A 142 -20.53 13.08 -23.70
N TYR A 143 -19.50 13.78 -23.19
CA TYR A 143 -19.32 15.22 -23.39
C TYR A 143 -19.41 15.59 -24.87
N ARG A 144 -18.64 14.93 -25.71
CA ARG A 144 -18.60 15.21 -27.14
C ARG A 144 -19.94 14.95 -27.84
N ARG A 145 -20.60 13.84 -27.55
CA ARG A 145 -21.90 13.51 -28.15
C ARG A 145 -23.01 14.46 -27.68
N ALA A 146 -22.96 14.84 -26.41
CA ALA A 146 -23.97 15.66 -25.76
C ALA A 146 -24.00 17.12 -26.25
N LEU A 147 -22.92 17.64 -26.82
CA LEU A 147 -22.89 18.98 -27.42
C LEU A 147 -23.88 19.11 -28.59
N ALA A 148 -24.19 18.00 -29.27
CA ALA A 148 -25.19 18.00 -30.35
C ALA A 148 -26.66 17.84 -29.86
N PHE A 149 -26.87 17.64 -28.55
CA PHE A 149 -28.20 17.36 -28.01
C PHE A 149 -29.05 18.65 -27.87
N ALA A 150 -30.39 18.52 -28.01
CA ALA A 150 -31.33 19.56 -27.64
C ALA A 150 -31.28 19.85 -26.12
N SER A 151 -31.80 21.01 -25.68
CA SER A 151 -31.65 21.54 -24.33
C SER A 151 -31.95 20.51 -23.23
N ARG A 152 -33.12 19.87 -23.22
CA ARG A 152 -33.51 18.88 -22.20
C ARG A 152 -32.58 17.67 -22.15
N ARG A 153 -32.24 17.09 -23.34
CA ARG A 153 -31.30 15.96 -23.41
C ARG A 153 -29.89 16.35 -22.98
N ARG A 154 -29.50 17.59 -23.26
CA ARG A 154 -28.19 18.13 -22.82
C ARG A 154 -28.09 18.26 -21.31
N THR A 155 -29.15 18.73 -20.64
CA THR A 155 -29.20 18.76 -19.17
C THR A 155 -29.09 17.35 -18.58
N LEU A 156 -29.84 16.38 -19.10
CA LEU A 156 -29.75 14.99 -18.67
C LEU A 156 -28.35 14.41 -18.89
N ALA A 157 -27.70 14.76 -20.02
CA ALA A 157 -26.32 14.34 -20.28
C ALA A 157 -25.30 14.99 -19.31
N ALA A 158 -25.53 16.24 -18.91
CA ALA A 158 -24.67 16.89 -17.89
C ALA A 158 -24.83 16.23 -16.51
N LEU A 159 -26.05 15.84 -16.13
CA LEU A 159 -26.29 15.06 -14.91
C LEU A 159 -25.65 13.66 -14.98
N ALA A 160 -25.75 12.99 -16.12
CA ALA A 160 -25.09 11.72 -16.36
C ALA A 160 -23.56 11.86 -16.30
N LEU A 161 -23.01 12.95 -16.85
CA LEU A 161 -21.57 13.24 -16.75
C LEU A 161 -21.13 13.50 -15.32
N PHE A 162 -21.95 14.21 -14.53
CA PHE A 162 -21.70 14.36 -13.08
C PHE A 162 -21.61 12.99 -12.40
N ALA A 163 -22.59 12.10 -12.65
CA ALA A 163 -22.61 10.77 -12.04
C ALA A 163 -21.40 9.92 -12.45
N ILE A 164 -21.04 9.93 -13.75
CA ILE A 164 -19.84 9.22 -14.27
C ILE A 164 -18.57 9.80 -13.65
N ALA A 165 -18.40 11.12 -13.63
CA ALA A 165 -17.24 11.78 -13.06
C ALA A 165 -17.16 11.52 -11.54
N ALA A 166 -18.29 11.60 -10.82
CA ALA A 166 -18.35 11.28 -9.39
C ALA A 166 -17.94 9.83 -9.14
N ALA A 167 -18.53 8.86 -9.84
CA ALA A 167 -18.13 7.46 -9.71
C ALA A 167 -16.62 7.28 -9.95
N GLY A 168 -16.07 7.95 -10.96
CA GLY A 168 -14.64 7.90 -11.28
C GLY A 168 -13.76 8.51 -10.21
N VAL A 169 -14.03 9.74 -9.74
CA VAL A 169 -13.17 10.41 -8.74
C VAL A 169 -13.25 9.74 -7.36
N PHE A 170 -14.38 9.13 -7.01
CA PHE A 170 -14.54 8.32 -5.81
C PHE A 170 -13.97 6.89 -5.98
N ALA A 171 -13.68 6.45 -7.21
CA ALA A 171 -12.88 5.25 -7.45
C ALA A 171 -11.37 5.55 -7.41
N LYS A 172 -10.92 6.60 -8.09
CA LYS A 172 -9.52 7.06 -8.08
C LYS A 172 -9.42 8.53 -8.46
N GLU A 173 -8.63 9.26 -7.69
CA GLU A 173 -8.46 10.72 -7.78
C GLU A 173 -7.99 11.18 -9.19
N ASN A 174 -7.25 10.31 -9.90
CA ASN A 174 -6.74 10.58 -11.25
C ASN A 174 -7.84 10.88 -12.28
N THR A 175 -9.09 10.51 -12.02
CA THR A 175 -10.24 10.87 -12.88
C THR A 175 -10.41 12.40 -13.02
N ALA A 176 -9.84 13.20 -12.12
CA ALA A 176 -9.84 14.66 -12.21
C ALA A 176 -9.29 15.20 -13.54
N VAL A 177 -8.45 14.43 -14.22
CA VAL A 177 -7.90 14.80 -15.54
C VAL A 177 -8.99 14.95 -16.62
N LEU A 178 -10.19 14.39 -16.40
CA LEU A 178 -11.32 14.52 -17.32
C LEU A 178 -11.64 16.00 -17.64
N LEU A 179 -11.58 16.87 -16.61
CA LEU A 179 -11.82 18.31 -16.81
C LEU A 179 -10.80 18.93 -17.79
N GLY A 180 -9.52 18.60 -17.60
CA GLY A 180 -8.43 19.05 -18.49
C GLY A 180 -8.54 18.44 -19.89
N LEU A 181 -8.96 17.18 -20.01
CA LEU A 181 -9.12 16.49 -21.30
C LEU A 181 -10.30 17.05 -22.09
N MET A 182 -11.39 17.46 -21.45
CA MET A 182 -12.50 18.17 -22.10
C MET A 182 -12.02 19.50 -22.68
N LEU A 183 -11.25 20.27 -21.90
CA LEU A 183 -10.67 21.54 -22.37
C LEU A 183 -9.67 21.32 -23.50
N LEU A 184 -8.81 20.30 -23.37
CA LEU A 184 -7.85 19.93 -24.41
C LEU A 184 -8.55 19.56 -25.73
N TRP A 185 -9.65 18.81 -25.64
CA TRP A 185 -10.48 18.51 -26.80
C TRP A 185 -10.99 19.77 -27.47
N ASP A 186 -11.58 20.67 -26.70
CA ASP A 186 -12.14 21.91 -27.20
C ASP A 186 -11.09 22.81 -27.87
N ILE A 187 -9.90 22.89 -27.28
CA ILE A 187 -8.77 23.65 -27.85
C ILE A 187 -8.24 22.99 -29.14
N ALA A 188 -8.17 21.67 -29.17
CA ALA A 188 -7.60 20.94 -30.31
C ALA A 188 -8.56 20.94 -31.51
N PHE A 189 -9.84 20.66 -31.30
CA PHE A 189 -10.77 20.34 -32.39
C PHE A 189 -11.89 21.35 -32.57
N ASP A 190 -12.27 22.14 -31.55
CA ASP A 190 -13.42 23.03 -31.56
C ASP A 190 -13.07 24.49 -31.19
N ARG A 191 -11.81 24.89 -31.35
CA ARG A 191 -11.27 26.19 -30.86
C ARG A 191 -12.10 27.39 -31.28
N ALA A 192 -12.59 27.41 -32.54
CA ALA A 192 -13.39 28.52 -33.05
C ALA A 192 -14.78 28.60 -32.40
N ALA A 193 -15.33 27.47 -32.00
CA ALA A 193 -16.63 27.37 -31.35
C ALA A 193 -16.54 27.56 -29.83
N LEU A 194 -15.38 27.35 -29.21
CA LEU A 194 -15.19 27.35 -27.75
C LEU A 194 -15.77 28.59 -27.06
N ARG A 195 -15.45 29.79 -27.54
CA ARG A 195 -15.95 31.06 -26.98
C ARG A 195 -17.43 31.28 -27.26
N ARG A 196 -17.91 30.92 -28.48
CA ARG A 196 -19.30 31.13 -28.90
C ARG A 196 -20.28 30.17 -28.21
N GLU A 197 -19.82 28.94 -27.93
CA GLU A 197 -20.64 27.89 -27.38
C GLU A 197 -20.38 27.66 -25.88
N LEU A 198 -19.64 28.56 -25.22
CA LEU A 198 -19.35 28.45 -23.80
C LEU A 198 -20.61 28.22 -22.94
N PRO A 199 -21.75 28.93 -23.16
CA PRO A 199 -22.96 28.67 -22.39
C PRO A 199 -23.52 27.24 -22.56
N ARG A 200 -23.26 26.60 -23.71
CA ARG A 200 -23.65 25.19 -23.96
C ARG A 200 -22.71 24.21 -23.31
N ARG A 201 -21.42 24.55 -23.11
CA ARG A 201 -20.36 23.72 -22.56
C ARG A 201 -20.26 23.85 -21.04
N ALA A 202 -20.57 25.01 -20.49
CA ALA A 202 -20.46 25.32 -19.07
C ALA A 202 -21.16 24.32 -18.15
N PRO A 203 -22.36 23.80 -18.43
CA PRO A 203 -23.00 22.79 -17.58
C PRO A 203 -22.18 21.49 -17.43
N PHE A 204 -21.45 21.08 -18.46
CA PHE A 204 -20.60 19.90 -18.44
C PHE A 204 -19.33 20.12 -17.61
N TYR A 205 -18.69 21.28 -17.79
CA TYR A 205 -17.55 21.67 -16.94
C TYR A 205 -17.98 21.82 -15.49
N GLY A 206 -19.15 22.43 -15.24
CA GLY A 206 -19.74 22.53 -13.91
C GLY A 206 -20.05 21.17 -13.29
N ALA A 207 -20.53 20.22 -14.07
CA ALA A 207 -20.81 18.84 -13.61
C ALA A 207 -19.53 18.13 -13.13
N VAL A 208 -18.44 18.20 -13.91
CA VAL A 208 -17.16 17.61 -13.49
C VAL A 208 -16.56 18.38 -12.30
N ALA A 209 -16.58 19.70 -12.31
CA ALA A 209 -16.09 20.51 -11.20
C ALA A 209 -16.89 20.23 -9.90
N ALA A 210 -18.20 20.06 -9.99
CA ALA A 210 -19.03 19.70 -8.84
C ALA A 210 -18.66 18.30 -8.29
N SER A 211 -18.37 17.32 -9.14
CA SER A 211 -17.94 16.00 -8.69
C SER A 211 -16.59 16.06 -7.94
N LEU A 212 -15.66 16.91 -8.40
CA LEU A 212 -14.38 17.15 -7.72
C LEU A 212 -14.59 17.85 -6.37
N ALA A 213 -15.49 18.82 -6.30
CA ALA A 213 -15.85 19.48 -5.05
C ALA A 213 -16.47 18.48 -4.05
N CYS A 214 -17.36 17.61 -4.49
CA CYS A 214 -17.92 16.54 -3.66
C CYS A 214 -16.82 15.61 -3.11
N LEU A 215 -15.87 15.20 -3.96
CA LEU A 215 -14.72 14.41 -3.50
C LEU A 215 -13.90 15.17 -2.45
N ALA A 216 -13.57 16.45 -2.72
CA ALA A 216 -12.75 17.26 -1.81
C ALA A 216 -13.41 17.39 -0.44
N LEU A 217 -14.72 17.66 -0.39
CA LEU A 217 -15.49 17.76 0.87
C LEU A 217 -15.55 16.42 1.60
N ALA A 218 -15.89 15.33 0.92
CA ALA A 218 -15.97 14.00 1.52
C ALA A 218 -14.60 13.53 2.02
N ARG A 219 -13.55 13.73 1.21
CA ARG A 219 -12.18 13.42 1.59
C ARG A 219 -11.72 14.22 2.81
N HIS A 220 -12.02 15.51 2.85
CA HIS A 220 -11.71 16.35 4.01
C HIS A 220 -12.42 15.82 5.25
N ALA A 221 -13.71 15.53 5.17
CA ALA A 221 -14.49 15.02 6.31
C ALA A 221 -13.93 13.69 6.85
N VAL A 222 -13.51 12.77 5.97
CA VAL A 222 -13.00 11.44 6.36
C VAL A 222 -11.54 11.52 6.85
N LEU A 223 -10.67 12.26 6.16
CA LEU A 223 -9.23 12.24 6.42
C LEU A 223 -8.79 13.25 7.47
N SER A 224 -9.58 14.32 7.74
CA SER A 224 -9.22 15.33 8.76
C SER A 224 -9.16 14.75 10.18
N ALA A 225 -9.90 13.68 10.45
CA ALA A 225 -9.88 12.99 11.73
C ALA A 225 -8.76 11.94 11.86
N LEU A 226 -8.10 11.60 10.76
CA LEU A 226 -7.03 10.60 10.76
C LEU A 226 -5.68 11.22 11.16
N PRO A 227 -4.79 10.41 11.77
CA PRO A 227 -3.41 10.81 11.99
C PRO A 227 -2.75 11.25 10.68
N VAL A 228 -1.80 12.18 10.78
CA VAL A 228 -1.05 12.63 9.61
C VAL A 228 -0.15 11.49 9.15
N ALA A 229 -0.42 10.98 7.95
CA ALA A 229 0.45 9.99 7.34
C ALA A 229 1.86 10.59 7.14
N GLN A 230 2.87 9.94 7.71
CA GLN A 230 4.26 10.33 7.45
C GLN A 230 4.68 9.76 6.08
N PRO A 231 5.14 10.62 5.18
CA PRO A 231 5.66 10.14 3.91
C PRO A 231 6.96 9.37 4.13
N VAL A 232 6.98 8.13 3.68
CA VAL A 232 8.18 7.28 3.79
C VAL A 232 9.15 7.65 2.64
N TYR A 233 10.35 8.08 2.99
CA TYR A 233 11.39 8.48 2.02
C TYR A 233 11.69 7.39 1.00
N VAL A 234 11.80 6.15 1.47
CA VAL A 234 12.15 5.01 0.62
C VAL A 234 11.08 4.64 -0.41
N ASP A 235 9.85 5.14 -0.27
CA ASP A 235 8.79 4.96 -1.26
C ASP A 235 8.89 5.99 -2.38
N ASN A 236 9.24 7.24 -2.02
CA ASN A 236 9.46 8.31 -2.97
C ASN A 236 10.49 9.33 -2.45
N MET A 237 11.71 9.16 -2.90
CA MET A 237 12.85 9.99 -2.51
C MET A 237 12.69 11.48 -2.88
N ILE A 238 11.84 11.82 -3.84
CA ILE A 238 11.58 13.21 -4.25
C ILE A 238 11.03 14.04 -3.08
N ARG A 239 10.33 13.41 -2.12
CA ARG A 239 9.72 14.11 -0.98
C ARG A 239 10.72 14.81 -0.07
N ALA A 240 11.92 14.27 0.06
CA ALA A 240 13.00 14.87 0.85
C ALA A 240 14.08 15.54 -0.01
N ALA A 241 13.93 15.47 -1.34
CA ALA A 241 14.90 16.08 -2.25
C ALA A 241 14.70 17.59 -2.38
N GLY A 242 15.78 18.32 -2.63
CA GLY A 242 15.70 19.72 -3.03
C GLY A 242 14.90 19.90 -4.33
N PHE A 243 14.37 21.11 -4.54
CA PHE A 243 13.46 21.38 -5.66
C PHE A 243 13.99 20.87 -7.02
N TRP A 244 15.21 21.23 -7.39
CA TRP A 244 15.80 20.87 -8.69
C TRP A 244 16.08 19.37 -8.78
N THR A 245 16.67 18.77 -7.75
CA THR A 245 16.90 17.32 -7.68
C THR A 245 15.59 16.54 -7.84
N GLY A 246 14.54 17.00 -7.17
CA GLY A 246 13.21 16.40 -7.32
C GLY A 246 12.68 16.49 -8.74
N ARG A 247 12.85 17.63 -9.43
CA ARG A 247 12.39 17.80 -10.82
C ARG A 247 13.22 16.99 -11.82
N PHE A 248 14.55 16.94 -11.67
CA PHE A 248 15.39 16.10 -12.51
C PHE A 248 15.04 14.61 -12.32
N THR A 249 14.78 14.17 -11.08
CA THR A 249 14.36 12.79 -10.80
C THR A 249 12.99 12.49 -11.41
N ALA A 250 12.02 13.40 -11.31
CA ALA A 250 10.72 13.24 -11.94
C ALA A 250 10.82 13.16 -13.48
N LEU A 251 11.66 13.99 -14.10
CA LEU A 251 11.93 13.93 -15.55
C LEU A 251 12.57 12.59 -15.95
N LYS A 252 13.54 12.10 -15.17
CA LYS A 252 14.15 10.79 -15.38
C LYS A 252 13.10 9.68 -15.29
N ALA A 253 12.19 9.72 -14.31
CA ALA A 253 11.09 8.75 -14.19
C ALA A 253 10.16 8.80 -15.41
N ILE A 254 9.77 10.00 -15.88
CA ILE A 254 8.96 10.15 -17.11
C ILE A 254 9.70 9.60 -18.34
N GLY A 255 11.02 9.80 -18.44
CA GLY A 255 11.83 9.21 -19.50
C GLY A 255 11.79 7.68 -19.47
N LEU A 256 11.84 7.09 -18.28
CA LEU A 256 11.69 5.66 -18.10
C LEU A 256 10.27 5.18 -18.42
N ASP A 257 9.22 5.95 -18.07
CA ASP A 257 7.83 5.68 -18.45
C ASP A 257 7.66 5.63 -19.98
N LEU A 258 8.24 6.59 -20.71
CA LEU A 258 8.25 6.60 -22.18
C LEU A 258 9.00 5.41 -22.76
N TRP A 259 10.11 5.04 -22.14
CA TRP A 259 10.87 3.84 -22.54
C TRP A 259 10.07 2.55 -22.33
N LEU A 260 9.39 2.40 -21.19
CA LEU A 260 8.55 1.22 -20.90
C LEU A 260 7.36 1.09 -21.86
N LEU A 261 6.79 2.20 -22.32
CA LEU A 261 5.75 2.17 -23.35
C LEU A 261 6.30 1.71 -24.71
N ALA A 262 7.49 2.16 -25.07
CA ALA A 262 8.11 1.75 -26.34
C ALA A 262 8.72 0.34 -26.29
N TRP A 263 9.25 -0.05 -25.13
CA TRP A 263 10.00 -1.30 -24.94
C TRP A 263 9.65 -2.00 -23.62
N PRO A 264 8.46 -2.65 -23.53
CA PRO A 264 7.92 -3.21 -22.30
C PRO A 264 8.49 -4.60 -21.94
N LEU A 265 9.79 -4.80 -22.05
CA LEU A 265 10.41 -6.10 -21.76
C LEU A 265 10.70 -6.31 -20.27
N ARG A 266 11.10 -5.25 -19.54
CA ARG A 266 11.46 -5.31 -18.12
C ARG A 266 10.40 -4.60 -17.29
N LEU A 267 9.31 -5.31 -17.05
CA LEU A 267 8.20 -4.85 -16.22
C LEU A 267 8.45 -5.21 -14.76
N SER A 268 7.99 -4.35 -13.84
CA SER A 268 8.13 -4.55 -12.41
C SER A 268 7.04 -3.80 -11.65
N SER A 269 6.44 -4.45 -10.66
CA SER A 269 5.40 -3.87 -9.80
C SER A 269 5.92 -2.80 -8.84
N ASP A 270 7.25 -2.72 -8.62
CA ASP A 270 7.86 -1.73 -7.75
C ASP A 270 9.17 -1.18 -8.32
N ARG A 271 9.34 0.14 -8.15
CA ARG A 271 10.56 0.88 -8.50
C ARG A 271 10.91 1.90 -7.42
N SER A 272 10.76 1.50 -6.16
CA SER A 272 11.12 2.29 -4.98
C SER A 272 12.64 2.38 -4.79
N PHE A 273 13.08 2.84 -3.66
CA PHE A 273 14.49 3.01 -3.29
C PHE A 273 15.27 1.66 -3.40
N ASP A 274 16.37 1.55 -4.09
CA ASP A 274 17.16 2.54 -4.83
C ASP A 274 17.13 2.24 -6.35
N GLN A 275 15.95 1.79 -6.88
CA GLN A 275 15.84 1.37 -8.28
C GLN A 275 15.98 2.54 -9.25
N VAL A 276 15.44 3.71 -8.91
CA VAL A 276 15.63 4.94 -9.68
C VAL A 276 16.30 5.97 -8.78
N PRO A 277 17.62 6.08 -8.79
CA PRO A 277 18.36 7.01 -7.94
C PRO A 277 18.00 8.46 -8.22
N LEU A 278 18.11 9.32 -7.18
CA LEU A 278 17.94 10.76 -7.33
C LEU A 278 18.85 11.31 -8.44
N ALA A 279 18.29 12.13 -9.31
CA ALA A 279 18.98 12.74 -10.44
C ALA A 279 19.40 14.17 -10.10
N GLY A 280 20.65 14.49 -10.37
CA GLY A 280 21.18 15.87 -10.32
C GLY A 280 21.46 16.44 -11.71
N PRO A 281 22.05 17.65 -11.78
CA PRO A 281 22.41 18.28 -13.04
C PRO A 281 23.41 17.48 -13.91
N ALA A 282 24.14 16.53 -13.32
CA ALA A 282 25.06 15.66 -14.04
C ALA A 282 24.40 14.38 -14.60
N ASP A 283 23.11 14.13 -14.30
CA ASP A 283 22.43 12.89 -14.73
C ASP A 283 22.01 12.99 -16.19
N LEU A 284 22.72 12.26 -17.07
CA LEU A 284 22.47 12.22 -18.50
C LEU A 284 21.07 11.72 -18.85
N ALA A 285 20.52 10.76 -18.09
CA ALA A 285 19.19 10.20 -18.38
C ALA A 285 18.09 11.25 -18.15
N ALA A 286 18.24 12.11 -17.13
CA ALA A 286 17.31 13.21 -16.90
C ALA A 286 17.34 14.25 -18.03
N TRP A 287 18.54 14.57 -18.56
CA TRP A 287 18.68 15.47 -19.70
C TRP A 287 18.13 14.88 -21.00
N LEU A 288 18.39 13.61 -21.28
CA LEU A 288 17.82 12.91 -22.43
C LEU A 288 16.29 12.89 -22.38
N ALA A 289 15.71 12.64 -21.19
CA ALA A 289 14.28 12.73 -20.99
C ALA A 289 13.74 14.15 -21.25
N LEU A 290 14.38 15.17 -20.67
CA LEU A 290 14.01 16.57 -20.90
C LEU A 290 14.07 16.96 -22.37
N ILE A 291 15.18 16.64 -23.05
CA ILE A 291 15.37 16.93 -24.49
C ILE A 291 14.28 16.24 -25.31
N SER A 292 13.98 14.95 -25.01
CA SER A 292 12.94 14.20 -25.71
C SER A 292 11.57 14.84 -25.52
N ILE A 293 11.22 15.22 -24.30
CA ILE A 293 9.93 15.89 -23.98
C ILE A 293 9.86 17.24 -24.71
N VAL A 294 10.91 18.06 -24.63
CA VAL A 294 10.96 19.37 -25.31
C VAL A 294 10.88 19.21 -26.83
N ALA A 295 11.56 18.22 -27.41
CA ALA A 295 11.49 17.94 -28.84
C ALA A 295 10.06 17.52 -29.27
N ILE A 296 9.41 16.64 -28.52
CA ILE A 296 8.01 16.24 -28.77
C ILE A 296 7.10 17.48 -28.71
N LEU A 297 7.22 18.29 -27.66
CA LEU A 297 6.39 19.50 -27.49
C LEU A 297 6.65 20.53 -28.59
N ALA A 298 7.89 20.72 -29.01
CA ALA A 298 8.26 21.63 -30.11
C ALA A 298 7.65 21.16 -31.44
N ILE A 299 7.79 19.85 -31.78
CA ILE A 299 7.19 19.28 -32.99
C ILE A 299 5.67 19.44 -32.98
N VAL A 300 5.05 19.17 -31.84
CA VAL A 300 3.61 19.30 -31.65
C VAL A 300 3.16 20.78 -31.81
N ALA A 301 3.89 21.71 -31.21
CA ALA A 301 3.59 23.15 -31.29
C ALA A 301 3.68 23.66 -32.73
N VAL A 302 4.72 23.30 -33.46
CA VAL A 302 4.92 23.69 -34.86
C VAL A 302 3.82 23.11 -35.75
N ARG A 303 3.38 21.89 -35.49
CA ARG A 303 2.37 21.19 -36.27
C ARG A 303 0.93 21.48 -35.85
N PHE A 304 0.71 22.09 -34.69
CA PHE A 304 -0.63 22.27 -34.07
C PHE A 304 -1.67 22.86 -35.02
N ARG A 305 -1.32 23.88 -35.79
CA ARG A 305 -2.27 24.52 -36.72
C ARG A 305 -2.61 23.66 -37.94
N ARG A 306 -1.73 22.73 -38.31
CA ARG A 306 -1.88 21.86 -39.50
C ARG A 306 -2.49 20.51 -39.12
N ASP A 307 -2.15 19.99 -37.96
CA ASP A 307 -2.58 18.65 -37.49
C ASP A 307 -2.80 18.68 -35.97
N PRO A 308 -3.99 19.09 -35.51
CA PRO A 308 -4.32 19.18 -34.09
C PRO A 308 -4.34 17.83 -33.38
N LEU A 309 -4.33 16.71 -34.13
CA LEU A 309 -4.29 15.37 -33.55
C LEU A 309 -3.09 15.18 -32.64
N TRP A 310 -1.88 15.54 -33.09
CA TRP A 310 -0.66 15.36 -32.30
C TRP A 310 -0.65 16.23 -31.05
N PHE A 311 -1.23 17.42 -31.13
CA PHE A 311 -1.43 18.27 -29.96
C PHE A 311 -2.36 17.62 -28.94
N PHE A 312 -3.47 17.05 -29.42
CA PHE A 312 -4.42 16.32 -28.55
C PHE A 312 -3.76 15.09 -27.91
N LEU A 313 -3.02 14.27 -28.68
CA LEU A 313 -2.39 13.06 -28.15
C LEU A 313 -1.29 13.37 -27.14
N ALA A 314 -0.41 14.34 -27.40
CA ALA A 314 0.61 14.76 -26.47
C ALA A 314 0.02 15.38 -25.20
N GLY A 315 -1.01 16.24 -25.37
CA GLY A 315 -1.73 16.84 -24.25
C GLY A 315 -2.51 15.79 -23.44
N PHE A 316 -3.12 14.81 -24.08
CA PHE A 316 -3.79 13.69 -23.39
C PHE A 316 -2.78 12.90 -22.54
N PHE A 317 -1.65 12.51 -23.15
CA PHE A 317 -0.59 11.80 -22.43
C PHE A 317 -0.09 12.61 -21.23
N GLY A 318 0.25 13.88 -21.44
CA GLY A 318 0.75 14.74 -20.38
C GLY A 318 -0.26 14.98 -19.26
N LEU A 319 -1.53 15.29 -19.59
CA LEU A 319 -2.58 15.49 -18.59
C LEU A 319 -2.87 14.20 -17.81
N ALA A 320 -2.94 13.05 -18.51
CA ALA A 320 -3.21 11.76 -17.87
C ALA A 320 -2.09 11.32 -16.92
N LEU A 321 -0.83 11.63 -17.24
CA LEU A 321 0.33 11.32 -16.41
C LEU A 321 0.56 12.34 -15.27
N LEU A 322 0.17 13.61 -15.48
CA LEU A 322 0.49 14.74 -14.60
C LEU A 322 0.22 14.51 -13.11
N PRO A 323 -0.91 13.92 -12.70
CA PRO A 323 -1.20 13.66 -11.27
C PRO A 323 -0.20 12.72 -10.60
N THR A 324 0.46 11.85 -11.38
CA THR A 324 1.37 10.81 -10.89
C THR A 324 2.83 11.05 -11.27
N ALA A 325 3.11 12.08 -12.06
CA ALA A 325 4.45 12.41 -12.57
C ALA A 325 5.43 12.98 -11.54
N ASN A 326 5.00 13.27 -10.30
CA ASN A 326 5.81 13.94 -9.27
C ASN A 326 6.41 15.30 -9.69
N LEU A 327 5.91 15.90 -10.78
CA LEU A 327 6.38 17.22 -11.27
C LEU A 327 5.79 18.38 -10.49
N LEU A 328 4.50 18.36 -10.16
CA LEU A 328 3.82 19.44 -9.45
C LEU A 328 3.97 19.29 -7.93
N PHE A 329 3.70 18.09 -7.44
CA PHE A 329 3.81 17.69 -6.03
C PHE A 329 4.21 16.21 -5.94
N PRO A 330 4.96 15.82 -4.92
CA PRO A 330 5.33 14.42 -4.73
C PRO A 330 4.13 13.62 -4.21
N ILE A 331 3.93 12.43 -4.78
CA ILE A 331 2.91 11.46 -4.35
C ILE A 331 3.53 10.31 -3.53
N GLY A 332 2.72 9.28 -3.16
CA GLY A 332 3.18 8.14 -2.36
C GLY A 332 4.24 7.26 -3.02
N ALA A 333 4.30 7.21 -4.36
CA ALA A 333 5.25 6.39 -5.11
C ALA A 333 6.03 7.23 -6.11
N LEU A 334 7.29 6.85 -6.39
CA LEU A 334 8.11 7.52 -7.40
C LEU A 334 7.54 7.29 -8.81
N MET A 335 7.27 6.05 -9.15
CA MET A 335 6.62 5.61 -10.38
C MET A 335 5.98 4.23 -10.19
N ALA A 336 5.02 3.87 -11.05
CA ALA A 336 4.41 2.54 -11.13
C ALA A 336 3.82 2.34 -12.52
N GLU A 337 3.86 1.12 -13.04
CA GLU A 337 3.39 0.80 -14.39
C GLU A 337 1.89 1.07 -14.56
N ARG A 338 1.08 0.84 -13.50
CA ARG A 338 -0.35 1.18 -13.50
C ARG A 338 -0.64 2.68 -13.72
N PHE A 339 0.31 3.57 -13.45
CA PHE A 339 0.14 5.00 -13.73
C PHE A 339 0.11 5.29 -15.23
N LEU A 340 0.67 4.39 -16.04
CA LEU A 340 0.67 4.46 -17.50
C LEU A 340 -0.60 3.90 -18.14
N TYR A 341 -1.52 3.30 -17.38
CA TYR A 341 -2.73 2.68 -17.95
C TYR A 341 -3.56 3.69 -18.77
N LEU A 342 -3.88 4.85 -18.24
CA LEU A 342 -4.60 5.89 -18.98
C LEU A 342 -3.72 6.66 -19.98
N PRO A 343 -2.48 7.07 -19.67
CA PRO A 343 -1.58 7.71 -20.64
C PRO A 343 -1.30 6.85 -21.89
N SER A 344 -1.23 5.53 -21.75
CA SER A 344 -0.97 4.60 -22.86
C SER A 344 -2.07 4.61 -23.94
N VAL A 345 -3.27 5.12 -23.64
CA VAL A 345 -4.32 5.38 -24.62
C VAL A 345 -3.82 6.32 -25.72
N ALA A 346 -3.19 7.44 -25.34
CA ALA A 346 -2.63 8.40 -26.29
C ALA A 346 -1.45 7.80 -27.08
N PHE A 347 -0.62 6.98 -26.44
CA PHE A 347 0.48 6.29 -27.07
C PHE A 347 0.00 5.31 -28.15
N ALA A 348 -1.00 4.47 -27.84
CA ALA A 348 -1.57 3.54 -28.80
C ALA A 348 -2.25 4.26 -29.99
N MET A 349 -2.95 5.36 -29.71
CA MET A 349 -3.53 6.20 -30.77
C MET A 349 -2.44 6.85 -31.63
N ALA A 350 -1.31 7.27 -31.03
CA ALA A 350 -0.18 7.83 -31.78
C ALA A 350 0.46 6.79 -32.70
N LEU A 351 0.65 5.55 -32.22
CA LEU A 351 1.14 4.44 -33.04
C LEU A 351 0.20 4.17 -34.22
N ALA A 352 -1.12 4.11 -33.98
CA ALA A 352 -2.11 3.91 -35.02
C ALA A 352 -2.11 5.06 -36.05
N ALA A 353 -2.02 6.31 -35.59
CA ALA A 353 -1.90 7.48 -36.45
C ALA A 353 -0.63 7.49 -37.29
N ALA A 354 0.49 7.06 -36.72
CA ALA A 354 1.76 6.92 -37.44
C ALA A 354 1.67 5.81 -38.50
N ALA A 355 1.15 4.64 -38.12
CA ALA A 355 0.97 3.51 -39.04
C ALA A 355 0.06 3.87 -40.22
N ASP A 356 -1.01 4.64 -40.01
CA ASP A 356 -1.93 5.05 -41.08
C ASP A 356 -1.28 5.96 -42.14
N ARG A 357 -0.12 6.57 -41.84
CA ARG A 357 0.67 7.41 -42.75
C ARG A 357 1.72 6.63 -43.57
N ILE A 358 2.00 5.40 -43.19
CA ILE A 358 3.01 4.55 -43.87
C ILE A 358 2.41 3.98 -45.15
N GLN A 359 3.18 4.06 -46.24
CA GLN A 359 2.86 3.44 -47.54
C GLN A 359 4.01 2.47 -47.96
N PRO A 360 3.70 1.35 -48.59
CA PRO A 360 2.35 0.85 -48.85
C PRO A 360 1.61 0.31 -47.61
N ARG A 361 0.31 0.41 -47.59
CA ARG A 361 -0.54 0.03 -46.44
C ARG A 361 -0.34 -1.40 -45.95
N ARG A 362 0.05 -2.34 -46.86
CA ARG A 362 0.33 -3.72 -46.49
C ARG A 362 1.48 -3.83 -45.49
N LEU A 363 2.53 -3.01 -45.62
CA LEU A 363 3.66 -2.97 -44.70
C LEU A 363 3.20 -2.41 -43.32
N ALA A 364 2.42 -1.33 -43.32
CA ALA A 364 1.89 -0.76 -42.11
C ALA A 364 1.00 -1.75 -41.34
N THR A 365 0.10 -2.43 -42.04
CA THR A 365 -0.78 -3.46 -41.46
C THR A 365 0.04 -4.63 -40.92
N GLY A 366 1.04 -5.11 -41.68
CA GLY A 366 1.94 -6.19 -41.25
C GLY A 366 2.71 -5.80 -39.98
N ALA A 367 3.24 -4.57 -39.91
CA ALA A 367 3.97 -4.06 -38.74
C ALA A 367 3.06 -3.96 -37.51
N VAL A 368 1.82 -3.48 -37.66
CA VAL A 368 0.85 -3.41 -36.56
C VAL A 368 0.47 -4.80 -36.07
N ILE A 369 0.22 -5.75 -36.97
CA ILE A 369 -0.08 -7.14 -36.57
C ILE A 369 1.10 -7.75 -35.82
N LEU A 370 2.32 -7.59 -36.36
CA LEU A 370 3.53 -8.08 -35.70
C LEU A 370 3.69 -7.48 -34.29
N LEU A 371 3.52 -6.16 -34.16
CA LEU A 371 3.61 -5.48 -32.86
C LEU A 371 2.53 -5.98 -31.89
N ALA A 372 1.28 -6.16 -32.36
CA ALA A 372 0.19 -6.70 -31.56
C ALA A 372 0.48 -8.14 -31.10
N LEU A 373 1.06 -8.97 -31.95
CA LEU A 373 1.49 -10.33 -31.61
C LEU A 373 2.63 -10.32 -30.57
N LEU A 374 3.64 -9.46 -30.73
CA LEU A 374 4.74 -9.30 -29.78
C LEU A 374 4.23 -8.82 -28.42
N TYR A 375 3.34 -7.83 -28.39
CA TYR A 375 2.70 -7.36 -27.17
C TYR A 375 1.85 -8.47 -26.52
N THR A 376 1.02 -9.18 -27.29
CA THR A 376 0.25 -10.31 -26.80
C THR A 376 1.14 -11.38 -26.17
N GLY A 377 2.22 -11.78 -26.87
CA GLY A 377 3.18 -12.75 -26.35
C GLY A 377 3.85 -12.28 -25.05
N ARG A 378 4.22 -10.99 -24.96
CA ARG A 378 4.83 -10.44 -23.74
C ARG A 378 3.81 -10.32 -22.59
N THR A 379 2.55 -9.96 -22.89
CA THR A 379 1.46 -9.93 -21.91
C THR A 379 1.19 -11.32 -21.34
N LEU A 380 0.99 -12.33 -22.22
CA LEU A 380 0.84 -13.74 -21.79
C LEU A 380 2.02 -14.24 -20.96
N ALA A 381 3.25 -13.82 -21.28
CA ALA A 381 4.42 -14.16 -20.48
C ALA A 381 4.48 -13.43 -19.12
N ARG A 382 3.81 -12.28 -18.97
CA ARG A 382 3.79 -11.48 -17.74
C ARG A 382 2.65 -11.87 -16.80
N ASN A 383 1.50 -12.27 -17.33
CA ASN A 383 0.32 -12.56 -16.50
C ASN A 383 0.60 -13.57 -15.38
N PRO A 384 1.30 -14.72 -15.62
CA PRO A 384 1.59 -15.68 -14.56
C PRO A 384 2.41 -15.12 -13.41
N ASP A 385 3.20 -14.06 -13.63
CA ASP A 385 3.98 -13.42 -12.58
C ASP A 385 3.06 -12.85 -11.48
N TRP A 386 1.81 -12.47 -11.82
CA TRP A 386 0.81 -11.94 -10.90
C TRP A 386 0.04 -13.00 -10.10
N ASN A 387 0.43 -14.29 -10.19
CA ASN A 387 -0.27 -15.36 -9.49
C ASN A 387 -0.22 -15.20 -7.97
N ASP A 388 0.96 -14.93 -7.44
CA ASP A 388 1.20 -14.76 -5.99
C ASP A 388 2.47 -13.92 -5.74
N ASP A 389 2.76 -13.67 -4.45
CA ASP A 389 3.91 -12.86 -4.07
C ASP A 389 5.25 -13.53 -4.41
N LEU A 390 5.29 -14.86 -4.47
CA LEU A 390 6.50 -15.59 -4.81
C LEU A 390 6.84 -15.46 -6.30
N SER A 391 5.88 -15.75 -7.17
CA SER A 391 6.02 -15.63 -8.62
C SER A 391 6.36 -14.20 -9.02
N LEU A 392 5.63 -13.22 -8.43
CA LEU A 392 5.86 -11.80 -8.67
C LEU A 392 7.23 -11.35 -8.17
N GLY A 393 7.61 -11.74 -6.95
CA GLY A 393 8.90 -11.42 -6.37
C GLY A 393 10.07 -11.97 -7.17
N MET A 394 9.98 -13.21 -7.66
CA MET A 394 11.00 -13.83 -8.51
C MET A 394 11.17 -13.09 -9.83
N ALA A 395 10.08 -12.78 -10.53
CA ALA A 395 10.12 -12.07 -11.80
C ALA A 395 10.62 -10.63 -11.65
N ASP A 396 10.11 -9.93 -10.63
CA ASP A 396 10.37 -8.50 -10.45
C ASP A 396 11.77 -8.20 -9.89
N THR A 397 12.32 -9.04 -9.01
CA THR A 397 13.72 -8.90 -8.55
C THR A 397 14.71 -9.05 -9.70
N ALA A 398 14.40 -9.87 -10.71
CA ALA A 398 15.21 -9.98 -11.93
C ALA A 398 15.13 -8.73 -12.81
N ALA A 399 13.98 -8.02 -12.82
CA ALA A 399 13.76 -6.81 -13.61
C ALA A 399 14.24 -5.53 -12.89
N ALA A 400 14.15 -5.49 -11.56
CA ALA A 400 14.43 -4.32 -10.72
C ALA A 400 15.19 -4.72 -9.43
N SER A 401 16.40 -5.25 -9.61
CA SER A 401 17.26 -5.84 -8.57
C SER A 401 17.78 -4.85 -7.52
N ARG A 402 17.53 -3.55 -7.66
CA ARG A 402 17.90 -2.52 -6.67
C ARG A 402 16.70 -2.03 -5.85
N SER A 403 15.51 -2.60 -6.03
CA SER A 403 14.37 -2.31 -5.17
C SER A 403 14.44 -3.17 -3.90
N PHE A 404 14.59 -2.52 -2.75
CA PHE A 404 14.55 -3.22 -1.46
C PHE A 404 13.20 -3.92 -1.22
N ARG A 405 12.10 -3.32 -1.70
CA ARG A 405 10.74 -3.86 -1.53
C ARG A 405 10.54 -5.19 -2.22
N LEU A 406 11.14 -5.36 -3.39
CA LEU A 406 11.03 -6.63 -4.14
C LEU A 406 11.80 -7.75 -3.47
N HIS A 407 12.99 -7.46 -2.94
CA HIS A 407 13.75 -8.44 -2.15
C HIS A 407 13.03 -8.78 -0.84
N ASP A 408 12.42 -7.79 -0.16
CA ASP A 408 11.60 -8.02 1.03
C ASP A 408 10.33 -8.84 0.70
N LEU A 409 9.65 -8.53 -0.43
CA LEU A 409 8.50 -9.30 -0.90
C LEU A 409 8.87 -10.76 -1.16
N LEU A 410 9.94 -10.98 -1.94
CA LEU A 410 10.42 -12.33 -2.28
C LEU A 410 10.86 -13.10 -1.03
N SER A 411 11.58 -12.46 -0.13
CA SER A 411 12.02 -13.06 1.13
C SER A 411 10.83 -13.54 1.96
N ARG A 412 9.82 -12.69 2.15
CA ARG A 412 8.61 -13.07 2.90
C ARG A 412 7.82 -14.16 2.20
N ALA A 413 7.69 -14.10 0.88
CA ALA A 413 6.98 -15.11 0.11
C ALA A 413 7.66 -16.49 0.19
N LEU A 414 9.01 -16.53 0.16
CA LEU A 414 9.78 -17.75 0.37
C LEU A 414 9.56 -18.33 1.78
N PHE A 415 9.60 -17.46 2.79
CA PHE A 415 9.37 -17.86 4.18
C PHE A 415 7.95 -18.38 4.39
N ASP A 416 6.93 -17.66 3.89
CA ASP A 416 5.52 -18.05 4.04
C ASP A 416 5.19 -19.38 3.34
N GLN A 417 5.90 -19.70 2.25
CA GLN A 417 5.71 -20.96 1.54
C GLN A 417 6.16 -22.18 2.36
N ASP A 418 7.34 -22.14 2.95
CA ASP A 418 7.89 -23.16 3.83
C ASP A 418 8.98 -22.56 4.74
N PRO A 419 8.62 -22.19 5.99
CA PRO A 419 9.55 -21.53 6.91
C PRO A 419 10.80 -22.36 7.25
N GLN A 420 10.70 -23.69 7.20
CA GLN A 420 11.84 -24.56 7.54
C GLN A 420 12.77 -24.76 6.35
N ARG A 421 12.19 -25.05 5.19
CA ARG A 421 12.96 -25.37 3.97
C ARG A 421 13.56 -24.13 3.32
N ASN A 422 12.84 -23.03 3.32
CA ASN A 422 13.21 -21.82 2.58
C ASN A 422 13.88 -20.74 3.46
N LEU A 423 14.13 -21.02 4.75
CA LEU A 423 14.68 -20.01 5.68
C LEU A 423 16.00 -19.40 5.15
N ASP A 424 16.93 -20.19 4.64
CA ASP A 424 18.22 -19.70 4.15
C ASP A 424 18.05 -18.84 2.89
N ALA A 425 17.14 -19.22 1.99
CA ALA A 425 16.81 -18.42 0.80
C ALA A 425 16.12 -17.10 1.19
N ALA A 426 15.20 -17.14 2.16
CA ALA A 426 14.54 -15.97 2.69
C ALA A 426 15.54 -15.00 3.36
N ILE A 427 16.49 -15.53 4.15
CA ILE A 427 17.60 -14.74 4.72
C ILE A 427 18.41 -14.07 3.61
N ALA A 428 18.81 -14.81 2.58
CA ALA A 428 19.64 -14.27 1.50
C ALA A 428 18.96 -13.10 0.76
N GLU A 429 17.65 -13.20 0.50
CA GLU A 429 16.89 -12.10 -0.12
C GLU A 429 16.72 -10.92 0.86
N GLN A 430 16.49 -11.20 2.14
CA GLN A 430 16.34 -10.15 3.15
C GLN A 430 17.65 -9.40 3.42
N GLU A 431 18.80 -10.09 3.34
CA GLU A 431 20.13 -9.47 3.41
C GLU A 431 20.33 -8.47 2.25
N LYS A 432 19.85 -8.79 1.03
CA LYS A 432 19.89 -7.86 -0.10
C LYS A 432 19.02 -6.63 0.16
N ALA A 433 17.78 -6.83 0.63
CA ALA A 433 16.90 -5.72 1.00
C ALA A 433 17.54 -4.80 2.06
N TRP A 434 18.13 -5.41 3.10
CA TRP A 434 18.79 -4.66 4.15
C TRP A 434 20.08 -3.98 3.67
N ALA A 435 20.86 -4.61 2.81
CA ALA A 435 22.08 -4.00 2.24
C ALA A 435 21.76 -2.70 1.49
N ILE A 436 20.60 -2.64 0.80
CA ILE A 436 20.14 -1.42 0.12
C ILE A 436 19.78 -0.32 1.14
N LEU A 437 19.15 -0.67 2.26
CA LEU A 437 18.65 0.30 3.24
C LEU A 437 19.66 0.67 4.33
N SER A 438 20.60 -0.23 4.65
CA SER A 438 21.52 -0.07 5.78
C SER A 438 22.39 1.20 5.77
N PRO A 439 22.72 1.82 4.58
CA PRO A 439 23.43 3.09 4.55
C PRO A 439 22.56 4.29 4.97
N LEU A 440 21.23 4.14 4.98
CA LEU A 440 20.34 5.25 5.32
C LEU A 440 20.32 5.52 6.83
N PRO A 441 20.22 6.80 7.23
CA PRO A 441 19.94 7.15 8.61
C PRO A 441 18.55 6.67 9.05
N PRO A 442 18.34 6.43 10.36
CA PRO A 442 17.08 5.87 10.88
C PRO A 442 15.83 6.66 10.47
N GLU A 443 15.92 7.98 10.39
CA GLU A 443 14.79 8.90 10.15
C GLU A 443 14.16 8.74 8.76
N ILE A 444 14.88 8.17 7.81
CA ILE A 444 14.44 8.03 6.42
C ILE A 444 14.46 6.60 5.90
N SER A 445 14.78 5.63 6.77
CA SER A 445 14.82 4.21 6.45
C SER A 445 13.47 3.52 6.75
N SER A 446 13.40 2.21 6.56
CA SER A 446 12.26 1.36 6.90
C SER A 446 12.68 0.29 7.91
N GLU A 447 11.89 0.12 8.98
CA GLU A 447 12.15 -0.90 9.99
C GLU A 447 11.79 -2.32 9.54
N VAL A 448 10.96 -2.49 8.51
CA VAL A 448 10.43 -3.81 8.12
C VAL A 448 11.53 -4.78 7.65
N PRO A 449 12.43 -4.41 6.71
CA PRO A 449 13.48 -5.33 6.27
C PRO A 449 14.44 -5.75 7.39
N PRO A 450 15.03 -4.85 8.21
CA PRO A 450 15.91 -5.29 9.28
C PRO A 450 15.18 -6.06 10.39
N MET A 451 13.89 -5.77 10.65
CA MET A 451 13.06 -6.53 11.58
C MET A 451 12.91 -7.98 11.10
N SER A 452 12.46 -8.18 9.86
CA SER A 452 12.29 -9.52 9.27
C SER A 452 13.61 -10.30 9.26
N LEU A 453 14.70 -9.65 8.85
CA LEU A 453 16.04 -10.25 8.84
C LEU A 453 16.49 -10.70 10.22
N GLY A 454 16.30 -9.85 11.23
CA GLY A 454 16.66 -10.16 12.61
C GLY A 454 15.85 -11.32 13.18
N ILE A 455 14.55 -11.39 12.88
CA ILE A 455 13.68 -12.51 13.25
C ILE A 455 14.16 -13.80 12.58
N TYR A 456 14.47 -13.77 11.28
CA TYR A 456 14.95 -14.95 10.54
C TYR A 456 16.32 -15.42 11.06
N TYR A 457 17.23 -14.52 11.42
CA TYR A 457 18.49 -14.85 12.09
C TYR A 457 18.24 -15.53 13.44
N GLY A 458 17.28 -15.03 14.23
CA GLY A 458 16.87 -15.65 15.48
C GLY A 458 16.34 -17.08 15.30
N MET A 459 15.53 -17.31 14.27
CA MET A 459 15.02 -18.64 13.91
C MET A 459 16.16 -19.59 13.47
N LYS A 460 17.09 -19.10 12.67
CA LYS A 460 18.29 -19.86 12.29
C LYS A 460 19.16 -20.19 13.50
N ALA A 461 19.32 -19.26 14.42
CA ALA A 461 20.03 -19.48 15.68
C ALA A 461 19.36 -20.55 16.51
N ALA A 462 18.02 -20.52 16.64
CA ALA A 462 17.24 -21.50 17.40
C ALA A 462 17.37 -22.91 16.81
N SER A 463 17.42 -23.06 15.49
CA SER A 463 17.61 -24.36 14.83
C SER A 463 18.98 -25.00 15.12
N LEU A 464 19.98 -24.18 15.45
CA LEU A 464 21.33 -24.63 15.80
C LEU A 464 21.54 -24.80 17.31
N GLY A 465 20.68 -24.18 18.13
CA GLY A 465 20.73 -24.18 19.58
C GLY A 465 21.67 -23.10 20.14
N ALA A 466 21.26 -22.46 21.25
CA ALA A 466 22.02 -21.39 21.90
C ALA A 466 23.37 -21.83 22.50
N ALA A 467 23.51 -23.11 22.89
CA ALA A 467 24.75 -23.68 23.39
C ALA A 467 25.80 -23.89 22.29
N ASN A 468 25.37 -23.92 21.00
CA ASN A 468 26.26 -24.06 19.86
C ASN A 468 26.91 -22.68 19.55
N PRO A 469 28.25 -22.59 19.45
CA PRO A 469 28.91 -21.33 19.09
C PRO A 469 28.40 -20.70 17.81
N ARG A 470 28.01 -21.52 16.80
CA ARG A 470 27.38 -21.03 15.56
C ARG A 470 26.01 -20.45 15.83
N GLY A 471 25.19 -21.12 16.67
CA GLY A 471 23.87 -20.61 17.06
C GLY A 471 23.99 -19.27 17.81
N ARG A 472 24.96 -19.16 18.74
CA ARG A 472 25.24 -17.91 19.45
C ARG A 472 25.62 -16.78 18.49
N ALA A 473 26.48 -17.04 17.49
CA ALA A 473 26.86 -16.02 16.49
C ALA A 473 25.65 -15.53 15.67
N TRP A 474 24.67 -16.41 15.38
CA TRP A 474 23.42 -16.00 14.74
C TRP A 474 22.53 -15.16 15.65
N TYR A 475 22.46 -15.44 16.96
CA TYR A 475 21.75 -14.55 17.90
C TYR A 475 22.42 -13.18 18.02
N GLU A 476 23.76 -13.10 17.97
CA GLU A 476 24.47 -11.83 17.94
C GLU A 476 24.14 -11.00 16.68
N LYS A 477 24.09 -11.64 15.50
CA LYS A 477 23.63 -11.01 14.27
C LYS A 477 22.18 -10.54 14.38
N SER A 478 21.30 -11.39 14.92
CA SER A 478 19.88 -11.06 15.16
C SER A 478 19.74 -9.80 16.00
N ALA A 479 20.38 -9.79 17.19
CA ALA A 479 20.33 -8.64 18.09
C ALA A 479 20.86 -7.35 17.42
N ALA A 480 21.99 -7.43 16.72
CA ALA A 480 22.59 -6.28 16.06
C ALA A 480 21.65 -5.65 15.00
N VAL A 481 21.01 -6.46 14.18
CA VAL A 481 20.08 -5.98 13.15
C VAL A 481 18.78 -5.45 13.77
N LEU A 482 18.25 -6.14 14.81
CA LEU A 482 17.03 -5.70 15.50
C LEU A 482 17.23 -4.40 16.29
N VAL A 483 18.40 -4.14 16.84
CA VAL A 483 18.75 -2.83 17.44
C VAL A 483 18.70 -1.72 16.39
N ARG A 484 19.15 -1.98 15.14
CA ARG A 484 19.01 -1.01 14.05
C ARG A 484 17.53 -0.81 13.67
N ALA A 485 16.75 -1.88 13.59
CA ALA A 485 15.31 -1.79 13.34
C ALA A 485 14.60 -0.99 14.45
N GLN A 486 14.97 -1.20 15.72
CA GLN A 486 14.46 -0.45 16.86
C GLN A 486 14.79 1.05 16.75
N ALA A 487 16.00 1.42 16.34
CA ALA A 487 16.37 2.81 16.15
C ALA A 487 15.51 3.48 15.06
N ILE A 488 15.25 2.78 13.96
CA ILE A 488 14.37 3.25 12.87
C ILE A 488 12.94 3.41 13.39
N SER A 489 12.39 2.41 14.07
CA SER A 489 11.04 2.44 14.62
C SER A 489 10.82 3.60 15.59
N ARG A 490 11.79 3.84 16.50
CA ARG A 490 11.76 4.98 17.44
C ARG A 490 11.87 6.34 16.73
N ALA A 491 12.66 6.44 15.66
CA ALA A 491 12.75 7.65 14.86
C ALA A 491 11.42 7.94 14.14
N ALA A 492 10.77 6.92 13.60
CA ALA A 492 9.46 7.04 12.96
C ALA A 492 8.37 7.43 13.97
N GLU A 493 8.34 6.83 15.17
CA GLU A 493 7.42 7.19 16.25
C GLU A 493 7.60 8.66 16.65
N LYS A 494 8.86 9.09 16.86
CA LYS A 494 9.16 10.49 17.20
C LYS A 494 8.68 11.45 16.12
N ALA A 495 8.99 11.17 14.85
CA ALA A 495 8.57 12.02 13.73
C ALA A 495 7.04 12.13 13.63
N TYR A 496 6.33 11.02 13.88
CA TYR A 496 4.88 10.99 13.95
C TYR A 496 4.34 11.86 15.08
N ASP A 497 4.89 11.71 16.30
CA ASP A 497 4.48 12.49 17.47
C ASP A 497 4.73 13.99 17.26
N ASP A 498 5.88 14.36 16.71
CA ASP A 498 6.22 15.75 16.44
C ASP A 498 5.26 16.37 15.41
N ALA A 499 4.86 15.62 14.38
CA ALA A 499 3.89 16.07 13.41
C ALA A 499 2.47 16.24 14.01
N GLN A 500 2.04 15.35 14.91
CA GLN A 500 0.77 15.49 15.63
C GLN A 500 0.76 16.74 16.52
N ARG A 501 1.84 16.94 17.30
CA ARG A 501 1.99 18.14 18.15
C ARG A 501 2.00 19.42 17.35
N ALA A 502 2.71 19.45 16.21
CA ALA A 502 2.76 20.62 15.33
C ALA A 502 1.37 21.02 14.79
N GLN A 503 0.44 20.07 14.69
CA GLN A 503 -0.93 20.32 14.25
C GLN A 503 -1.94 20.49 15.41
N GLY A 504 -1.48 20.53 16.66
CA GLY A 504 -2.33 20.64 17.83
C GLY A 504 -3.26 19.41 18.03
N ARG A 505 -2.89 18.25 17.47
CA ARG A 505 -3.66 17.02 17.58
C ARG A 505 -3.22 16.19 18.78
N PRO A 506 -4.15 15.47 19.44
CA PRO A 506 -3.78 14.55 20.51
C PRO A 506 -2.92 13.40 19.97
N LEU A 507 -1.99 12.95 20.80
CA LEU A 507 -1.21 11.75 20.48
C LEU A 507 -2.14 10.52 20.54
N THR A 508 -2.17 9.75 19.48
CA THR A 508 -2.90 8.48 19.41
C THR A 508 -2.13 7.35 20.10
N ALA A 509 -2.73 6.16 20.24
CA ALA A 509 -2.04 4.97 20.71
C ALA A 509 -0.73 4.76 19.92
N ARG A 510 0.30 4.27 20.60
CA ARG A 510 1.60 3.99 19.97
C ARG A 510 1.41 3.06 18.78
N SER A 511 2.10 3.37 17.70
CA SER A 511 2.17 2.54 16.50
C SER A 511 3.56 1.93 16.39
N GLY A 512 3.65 0.68 15.95
CA GLY A 512 4.90 -0.04 15.80
C GLY A 512 4.66 -1.54 15.68
N PHE A 513 5.73 -2.29 15.58
CA PHE A 513 5.68 -3.75 15.45
C PHE A 513 6.12 -4.42 16.76
N PRO A 514 5.20 -4.96 17.59
CA PRO A 514 5.57 -5.72 18.79
C PRO A 514 6.57 -6.84 18.48
N GLN A 515 6.46 -7.47 17.30
CA GLN A 515 7.33 -8.55 16.83
C GLN A 515 8.80 -8.16 16.76
N LEU A 516 9.11 -6.89 16.47
CA LEU A 516 10.46 -6.35 16.49
C LEU A 516 11.09 -6.52 17.88
N TYR A 517 10.36 -6.10 18.91
CA TYR A 517 10.84 -6.12 20.29
C TYR A 517 10.84 -7.51 20.90
N LEU A 518 9.85 -8.36 20.52
CA LEU A 518 9.84 -9.77 20.89
C LEU A 518 11.01 -10.53 20.25
N GLY A 519 11.33 -10.24 18.99
CA GLY A 519 12.51 -10.79 18.32
C GLY A 519 13.82 -10.39 19.02
N LEU A 520 13.94 -9.09 19.41
CA LEU A 520 15.09 -8.59 20.15
C LEU A 520 15.20 -9.27 21.53
N ALA A 521 14.09 -9.37 22.25
CA ALA A 521 14.04 -10.04 23.55
C ALA A 521 14.47 -11.51 23.44
N ASN A 522 14.00 -12.23 22.41
CA ASN A 522 14.41 -13.61 22.17
C ASN A 522 15.91 -13.73 21.92
N ALA A 523 16.50 -12.84 21.12
CA ALA A 523 17.95 -12.83 20.90
C ALA A 523 18.71 -12.55 22.20
N ASP A 524 18.30 -11.53 22.98
CA ASP A 524 18.95 -11.15 24.23
C ASP A 524 18.81 -12.21 25.33
N LEU A 525 17.67 -12.88 25.45
CA LEU A 525 17.47 -14.04 26.33
C LEU A 525 18.48 -15.16 26.06
N ASN A 526 18.72 -15.47 24.79
CA ASN A 526 19.64 -16.53 24.38
C ASN A 526 21.12 -16.11 24.46
N LEU A 527 21.38 -14.81 24.49
CA LEU A 527 22.71 -14.22 24.71
C LEU A 527 23.04 -14.01 26.22
N GLY A 528 22.05 -14.22 27.12
CA GLY A 528 22.18 -13.98 28.56
C GLY A 528 22.03 -12.52 29.00
N ARG A 529 21.49 -11.66 28.11
CA ARG A 529 21.21 -10.23 28.37
C ARG A 529 19.78 -10.08 28.90
N PHE A 530 19.57 -10.56 30.13
CA PHE A 530 18.20 -10.71 30.66
C PHE A 530 17.51 -9.38 30.97
N ALA A 531 18.26 -8.35 31.36
CA ALA A 531 17.71 -7.03 31.65
C ALA A 531 17.20 -6.36 30.37
N GLU A 532 17.97 -6.41 29.31
CA GLU A 532 17.64 -5.89 27.98
C GLU A 532 16.43 -6.63 27.38
N ALA A 533 16.39 -7.96 27.56
CA ALA A 533 15.26 -8.77 27.12
C ALA A 533 13.96 -8.38 27.84
N ALA A 534 14.00 -8.18 29.15
CA ALA A 534 12.83 -7.74 29.91
C ALA A 534 12.34 -6.34 29.47
N GLU A 535 13.26 -5.41 29.21
CA GLU A 535 12.94 -4.07 28.70
C GLU A 535 12.30 -4.15 27.32
N ALA A 536 12.84 -4.96 26.41
CA ALA A 536 12.28 -5.15 25.07
C ALA A 536 10.87 -5.74 25.14
N CYS A 537 10.64 -6.76 25.96
CA CYS A 537 9.30 -7.33 26.18
C CYS A 537 8.32 -6.28 26.76
N ARG A 538 8.77 -5.48 27.74
CA ARG A 538 7.94 -4.41 28.30
C ARG A 538 7.55 -3.38 27.23
N TYR A 539 8.47 -3.02 26.35
CA TYR A 539 8.16 -2.12 25.25
C TYR A 539 7.17 -2.76 24.26
N ALA A 540 7.30 -4.07 23.96
CA ALA A 540 6.34 -4.81 23.14
C ALA A 540 4.92 -4.78 23.76
N ALA A 541 4.81 -4.99 25.08
CA ALA A 541 3.56 -4.84 25.82
C ALA A 541 3.00 -3.40 25.73
N GLY A 542 3.87 -2.39 25.74
CA GLY A 542 3.50 -0.99 25.52
C GLY A 542 2.92 -0.70 24.13
N LEU A 543 3.34 -1.44 23.10
CA LEU A 543 2.77 -1.37 21.76
C LEU A 543 1.45 -2.16 21.65
N ASP A 544 1.43 -3.36 22.18
CA ASP A 544 0.26 -4.22 22.26
C ASP A 544 0.08 -4.81 23.67
N PRO A 545 -0.68 -4.15 24.54
CA PRO A 545 -0.92 -4.64 25.90
C PRO A 545 -1.64 -5.99 25.99
N ARG A 546 -2.13 -6.53 24.87
CA ARG A 546 -2.73 -7.87 24.80
C ARG A 546 -1.76 -8.95 24.31
N SER A 547 -0.52 -8.59 24.06
CA SER A 547 0.53 -9.53 23.64
C SER A 547 0.95 -10.42 24.81
N LEU A 548 0.41 -11.63 24.90
CA LEU A 548 0.76 -12.60 25.96
C LEU A 548 2.22 -12.98 25.91
N ASP A 549 2.81 -13.07 24.72
CA ASP A 549 4.24 -13.38 24.52
C ASP A 549 5.17 -12.34 25.17
N ALA A 550 4.74 -11.09 25.26
CA ALA A 550 5.51 -10.05 25.91
C ALA A 550 5.64 -10.30 27.43
N TYR A 551 4.56 -10.69 28.09
CA TYR A 551 4.57 -11.01 29.51
C TYR A 551 5.31 -12.31 29.80
N ASP A 552 5.16 -13.33 28.95
CA ASP A 552 5.93 -14.59 29.06
C ASP A 552 7.43 -14.33 28.89
N GLY A 553 7.80 -13.50 27.94
CA GLY A 553 9.19 -13.09 27.73
C GLY A 553 9.78 -12.34 28.93
N MET A 554 9.02 -11.40 29.53
CA MET A 554 9.41 -10.72 30.77
C MET A 554 9.61 -11.70 31.92
N ALA A 555 8.65 -12.59 32.14
CA ALA A 555 8.71 -13.59 33.20
C ALA A 555 9.93 -14.51 33.03
N LEU A 556 10.18 -14.98 31.81
CA LEU A 556 11.34 -15.82 31.50
C LEU A 556 12.66 -15.07 31.74
N ALA A 557 12.77 -13.81 31.34
CA ALA A 557 13.95 -12.98 31.57
C ALA A 557 14.25 -12.81 33.07
N TYR A 558 13.22 -12.54 33.87
CA TYR A 558 13.34 -12.41 35.31
C TYR A 558 13.67 -13.74 35.99
N LEU A 559 13.11 -14.86 35.54
CA LEU A 559 13.48 -16.19 36.09
C LEU A 559 14.93 -16.53 35.78
N ARG A 560 15.40 -16.27 34.57
CA ARG A 560 16.79 -16.54 34.16
C ARG A 560 17.80 -15.64 34.86
N SER A 561 17.37 -14.45 35.28
CA SER A 561 18.19 -13.54 36.08
C SER A 561 18.04 -13.73 37.61
N ASN A 562 17.41 -14.85 38.03
CA ASN A 562 17.15 -15.18 39.43
C ASN A 562 16.32 -14.13 40.19
N GLN A 563 15.31 -13.58 39.53
CA GLN A 563 14.36 -12.58 40.07
C GLN A 563 12.92 -13.12 40.06
N PRO A 564 12.61 -14.19 40.86
CA PRO A 564 11.29 -14.85 40.79
C PRO A 564 10.13 -13.93 41.19
N ALA A 565 10.36 -12.96 42.08
CA ALA A 565 9.34 -12.01 42.47
C ALA A 565 8.88 -11.11 41.30
N ARG A 566 9.82 -10.63 40.47
CA ARG A 566 9.46 -9.86 39.27
C ARG A 566 8.81 -10.74 38.20
N ALA A 567 9.24 -12.00 38.09
CA ALA A 567 8.59 -12.96 37.20
C ALA A 567 7.12 -13.21 37.61
N ALA A 568 6.84 -13.30 38.92
CA ALA A 568 5.48 -13.41 39.43
C ALA A 568 4.63 -12.20 39.06
N LEU A 569 5.18 -10.97 39.13
CA LEU A 569 4.46 -9.75 38.71
C LEU A 569 4.11 -9.81 37.21
N ALA A 570 5.06 -10.15 36.37
CA ALA A 570 4.81 -10.26 34.91
C ALA A 570 3.74 -11.32 34.59
N LEU A 571 3.73 -12.46 35.28
CA LEU A 571 2.68 -13.47 35.13
C LEU A 571 1.33 -13.04 35.70
N LEU A 572 1.30 -12.21 36.75
CA LEU A 572 0.06 -11.60 37.26
C LEU A 572 -0.50 -10.57 36.28
N GLU A 573 0.35 -9.79 35.61
CA GLU A 573 -0.05 -8.90 34.52
C GLU A 573 -0.65 -9.71 33.38
N LYS A 574 0.01 -10.81 32.94
CA LYS A 574 -0.51 -11.74 31.95
C LYS A 574 -1.87 -12.29 32.35
N ALA A 575 -2.03 -12.75 33.59
CA ALA A 575 -3.27 -13.32 34.10
C ALA A 575 -4.45 -12.34 34.02
N GLN A 576 -4.19 -11.05 34.22
CA GLN A 576 -5.21 -10.02 34.08
C GLN A 576 -5.59 -9.77 32.60
N VAL A 577 -4.69 -10.04 31.65
CA VAL A 577 -4.91 -9.87 30.22
C VAL A 577 -5.61 -11.09 29.60
N ASP A 578 -5.27 -12.30 30.04
CA ASP A 578 -5.79 -13.58 29.53
C ASP A 578 -6.98 -14.14 30.31
N ASP A 579 -7.54 -13.33 31.22
CA ASP A 579 -8.67 -13.70 32.08
C ASP A 579 -8.39 -14.97 32.91
N PHE A 580 -7.21 -15.03 33.51
CA PHE A 580 -6.77 -16.08 34.46
C PHE A 580 -6.79 -17.49 33.87
N GLN A 581 -6.31 -17.64 32.66
CA GLN A 581 -6.23 -18.95 32.01
C GLN A 581 -5.47 -19.99 32.86
N PRO A 582 -5.90 -21.27 32.90
CA PRO A 582 -5.30 -22.31 33.72
C PRO A 582 -3.79 -22.47 33.54
N ALA A 583 -3.29 -22.31 32.30
CA ALA A 583 -1.85 -22.39 32.00
C ALA A 583 -1.04 -21.28 32.70
N THR A 584 -1.55 -20.05 32.67
CA THR A 584 -0.94 -18.90 33.36
C THR A 584 -0.96 -19.07 34.88
N LEU A 585 -2.07 -19.58 35.42
CA LEU A 585 -2.18 -19.88 36.88
C LEU A 585 -1.21 -21.00 37.30
N ALA A 586 -1.00 -22.02 36.47
CA ALA A 586 -0.02 -23.06 36.75
C ALA A 586 1.41 -22.50 36.75
N ALA A 587 1.76 -21.70 35.75
CA ALA A 587 3.08 -21.03 35.69
C ALA A 587 3.30 -20.10 36.91
N LEU A 588 2.27 -19.37 37.31
CA LEU A 588 2.31 -18.48 38.48
C LEU A 588 2.58 -19.27 39.76
N ARG A 589 1.89 -20.40 39.97
CA ARG A 589 2.12 -21.30 41.11
C ARG A 589 3.55 -21.81 41.16
N ASP A 590 4.12 -22.24 40.02
CA ASP A 590 5.48 -22.75 39.94
C ASP A 590 6.51 -21.65 40.23
N VAL A 591 6.23 -20.39 39.87
CA VAL A 591 7.10 -19.26 40.22
C VAL A 591 7.02 -18.90 41.71
N TYR A 592 5.80 -18.88 42.29
CA TYR A 592 5.63 -18.62 43.73
C TYR A 592 6.30 -19.67 44.62
N ALA A 593 6.33 -20.95 44.16
CA ALA A 593 7.05 -22.00 44.85
C ALA A 593 8.58 -21.75 44.98
N ARG A 594 9.14 -20.88 44.13
CA ARG A 594 10.56 -20.49 44.16
C ARG A 594 10.84 -19.27 45.02
N ILE A 595 9.82 -18.61 45.57
CA ILE A 595 9.97 -17.44 46.42
C ILE A 595 10.02 -17.92 47.89
N PRO A 596 11.09 -17.66 48.69
CA PRO A 596 11.26 -18.23 50.03
C PRO A 596 10.11 -17.95 51.00
N GLU A 597 9.43 -16.82 50.86
CA GLU A 597 8.28 -16.42 51.71
C GLU A 597 6.91 -16.74 51.04
N GLY A 598 6.92 -17.45 49.92
CA GLY A 598 5.84 -17.49 48.96
C GLY A 598 5.10 -18.81 48.87
N ALA A 599 5.17 -19.73 49.86
CA ALA A 599 4.35 -20.95 49.90
C ALA A 599 2.82 -20.68 50.05
N CYS A 600 2.36 -19.59 49.49
CA CYS A 600 0.97 -19.24 49.31
C CYS A 600 0.44 -20.01 48.10
N ALA A 601 -0.13 -21.19 48.35
CA ALA A 601 -0.72 -22.00 47.30
C ALA A 601 -1.80 -21.22 46.56
N VAL A 602 -1.55 -20.92 45.28
CA VAL A 602 -2.59 -20.55 44.32
C VAL A 602 -3.46 -21.80 44.16
N ASN A 603 -4.67 -21.78 44.67
CA ASN A 603 -5.60 -22.90 44.57
C ASN A 603 -6.22 -22.91 43.17
N PRO A 604 -6.04 -23.95 42.34
CA PRO A 604 -6.50 -23.98 40.95
C PRO A 604 -7.99 -24.34 40.78
N GLY A 605 -8.77 -24.42 41.89
CA GLY A 605 -10.10 -25.06 41.86
C GLY A 605 -11.21 -24.31 41.17
N ASP A 606 -11.17 -22.97 41.11
CA ASP A 606 -12.37 -22.19 40.78
C ASP A 606 -12.22 -21.20 39.62
N GLY A 607 -11.21 -21.28 38.78
CA GLY A 607 -11.04 -20.37 37.62
C GLY A 607 -10.83 -18.88 38.00
N VAL A 608 -10.62 -18.63 39.27
CA VAL A 608 -10.35 -17.32 39.85
C VAL A 608 -9.18 -17.48 40.80
N LEU A 609 -8.22 -16.57 40.78
CA LEU A 609 -7.23 -16.41 41.84
C LEU A 609 -8.02 -16.17 43.13
N ALA A 610 -8.37 -17.25 43.83
CA ALA A 610 -8.87 -17.15 45.18
C ALA A 610 -7.70 -16.62 46.01
N LEU A 611 -7.69 -15.32 46.31
CA LEU A 611 -6.77 -14.75 47.26
C LEU A 611 -6.92 -15.55 48.55
N ASN A 612 -5.96 -16.40 48.82
CA ASN A 612 -5.91 -17.05 50.12
C ASN A 612 -5.73 -15.94 51.17
N PRO A 613 -6.73 -15.64 52.02
CA PRO A 613 -6.61 -14.56 53.00
C PRO A 613 -5.45 -14.76 53.99
N ARG A 614 -4.86 -15.94 53.99
CA ARG A 614 -3.61 -16.27 54.74
C ARG A 614 -2.33 -15.89 53.99
N CYS A 615 -2.43 -15.25 52.82
CA CYS A 615 -1.28 -14.86 52.00
C CYS A 615 -1.34 -13.35 51.67
N PRO A 616 -0.96 -12.47 52.59
CA PRO A 616 -1.00 -11.03 52.39
C PRO A 616 -0.10 -10.57 51.23
N ARG A 617 0.97 -11.33 50.90
CA ARG A 617 1.86 -11.01 49.82
C ARG A 617 1.23 -11.10 48.44
N LEU A 618 0.40 -12.13 48.18
CA LEU A 618 -0.26 -12.29 46.89
C LEU A 618 -1.20 -11.12 46.58
N ALA A 619 -1.92 -10.59 47.60
CA ALA A 619 -2.77 -9.43 47.45
C ALA A 619 -1.96 -8.16 47.10
N VAL A 620 -0.81 -7.98 47.76
CA VAL A 620 0.11 -6.85 47.49
C VAL A 620 0.70 -6.97 46.07
N ASP A 621 1.23 -8.14 45.70
CA ASP A 621 1.81 -8.39 44.38
C ASP A 621 0.77 -8.21 43.28
N PHE A 622 -0.50 -8.62 43.52
CA PHE A 622 -1.59 -8.41 42.60
C PHE A 622 -1.87 -6.91 42.35
N CYS A 623 -1.91 -6.11 43.42
CA CYS A 623 -2.10 -4.67 43.28
C CYS A 623 -0.90 -3.97 42.61
N LEU A 624 0.32 -4.45 42.85
CA LEU A 624 1.52 -3.98 42.14
C LEU A 624 1.45 -4.31 40.64
N ALA A 625 1.09 -5.54 40.28
CA ALA A 625 0.91 -5.94 38.89
C ALA A 625 -0.19 -5.15 38.17
N ALA A 626 -1.32 -4.91 38.87
CA ALA A 626 -2.40 -4.07 38.34
C ALA A 626 -1.95 -2.61 38.14
N ALA A 627 -1.14 -2.07 39.04
CA ALA A 627 -0.57 -0.72 38.88
C ALA A 627 0.43 -0.65 37.72
N ASP A 628 1.24 -1.68 37.54
CA ASP A 628 2.20 -1.75 36.43
C ASP A 628 1.50 -1.93 35.08
N LEU A 629 0.48 -2.78 35.00
CA LEU A 629 -0.37 -2.93 33.83
C LEU A 629 -1.09 -1.62 33.45
N GLN A 630 -1.57 -0.85 34.43
CA GLN A 630 -2.08 0.50 34.19
C GLN A 630 -1.03 1.42 33.60
N ALA A 631 0.24 1.34 34.06
CA ALA A 631 1.35 2.12 33.50
C ALA A 631 1.60 1.70 32.04
N ILE A 632 1.63 0.40 31.74
CA ILE A 632 1.75 -0.12 30.38
C ILE A 632 0.63 0.43 29.47
N TYR A 633 -0.63 0.42 29.94
CA TYR A 633 -1.73 0.99 29.16
C TYR A 633 -1.63 2.52 28.99
N ARG A 634 -1.13 3.25 29.99
CA ARG A 634 -0.87 4.70 29.86
C ARG A 634 0.26 4.98 28.87
N ASP A 635 1.33 4.21 28.94
CA ASP A 635 2.46 4.27 27.99
C ASP A 635 2.02 3.93 26.58
N ALA A 636 1.09 2.97 26.41
CA ALA A 636 0.43 2.64 25.17
C ALA A 636 -0.56 3.73 24.70
N ARG A 637 -0.73 4.81 25.48
CA ARG A 637 -1.71 5.89 25.25
C ARG A 637 -3.15 5.39 25.14
N ARG A 638 -3.52 4.44 26.02
CA ARG A 638 -4.85 3.83 26.15
C ARG A 638 -5.43 4.08 27.57
N PRO A 639 -5.71 5.33 27.95
CA PRO A 639 -6.09 5.68 29.32
C PRO A 639 -7.39 5.02 29.77
N GLU A 640 -8.34 4.77 28.86
CA GLU A 640 -9.60 4.09 29.19
C GLU A 640 -9.35 2.66 29.70
N ASN A 641 -8.45 1.92 29.06
CA ASN A 641 -8.08 0.58 29.50
C ASN A 641 -7.35 0.61 30.84
N ALA A 642 -6.50 1.61 31.09
CA ALA A 642 -5.86 1.79 32.39
C ALA A 642 -6.90 2.02 33.52
N LEU A 643 -7.93 2.82 33.25
CA LEU A 643 -9.03 3.05 34.20
C LEU A 643 -9.87 1.77 34.44
N GLN A 644 -10.11 0.97 33.40
CA GLN A 644 -10.81 -0.32 33.54
C GLN A 644 -10.04 -1.28 34.45
N VAL A 645 -8.72 -1.40 34.27
CA VAL A 645 -7.85 -2.22 35.13
C VAL A 645 -7.89 -1.71 36.57
N ALA A 646 -7.83 -0.40 36.77
CA ALA A 646 -7.89 0.21 38.10
C ALA A 646 -9.21 -0.10 38.84
N ALA A 647 -10.33 0.12 38.14
CA ALA A 647 -11.67 -0.12 38.71
C ALA A 647 -11.88 -1.60 39.04
N TRP A 648 -11.46 -2.49 38.16
CA TRP A 648 -11.56 -3.93 38.37
C TRP A 648 -10.68 -4.42 39.52
N ALA A 649 -9.41 -3.97 39.61
CA ALA A 649 -8.51 -4.33 40.70
C ALA A 649 -9.01 -3.82 42.06
N ALA A 650 -9.55 -2.60 42.13
CA ALA A 650 -10.14 -2.05 43.35
C ALA A 650 -11.35 -2.86 43.80
N THR A 651 -12.26 -3.20 42.89
CA THR A 651 -13.53 -3.91 43.22
C THR A 651 -13.26 -5.34 43.63
N ARG A 652 -12.32 -6.04 42.98
CA ARG A 652 -12.15 -7.48 43.19
C ARG A 652 -11.10 -7.84 44.24
N TYR A 653 -10.05 -7.02 44.37
CA TYR A 653 -8.93 -7.30 45.26
C TYR A 653 -8.62 -6.21 46.28
N GLY A 654 -9.47 -5.17 46.35
CA GLY A 654 -9.30 -4.08 47.33
C GLY A 654 -8.05 -3.23 47.08
N CYS A 655 -7.55 -3.20 45.84
CA CYS A 655 -6.38 -2.39 45.53
C CYS A 655 -6.67 -0.89 45.72
N PRO A 656 -5.73 -0.10 46.24
CA PRO A 656 -5.92 1.34 46.37
C PRO A 656 -6.12 1.95 44.99
N ALA A 657 -7.11 2.86 44.87
CA ALA A 657 -7.33 3.60 43.65
C ALA A 657 -6.03 4.33 43.26
N ALA A 658 -5.62 4.19 42.00
CA ALA A 658 -4.48 4.93 41.50
C ALA A 658 -4.74 6.44 41.62
N ARG A 659 -3.87 7.18 42.30
CA ARG A 659 -3.87 8.64 42.39
C ARG A 659 -3.41 9.28 41.08
#